data_8ff44a5f7ab850e4f241303f5bc2630c
#
_entry.id   8ff44a5f7ab850e4f241303f5bc2630c
#
_cell.length_a   1.000
_cell.length_b   1.000
_cell.length_c   1.000
_cell.angle_alpha   90.00
_cell.angle_beta   90.00
_cell.angle_gamma   90.00
#
_symmetry.space_group_name_H-M   'P 1'
#
loop_
_entity.id
_entity.type
_entity.pdbx_description
1 polymer ?
#
loop_
_entity_poly.entity_id
_entity_poly.type
_entity_poly.pdbx_seq_one_letter_code
_entity_poly.pdbx_strand_id
1 'polypeptide(L)'
;MLKKADIGVGLYLLAAVVFFIVPIPSVLLDVMLAFNISIALIIVFNVLFVREVLDMSFFPTLLLFTTIFRISLNVSSTRLILLTGDPGNVVKTFGSFVGGGNMVVGSIVFIVLVLIQFIVINKGSERVSEVTARFTLDAMPGKQMAIDADLNTGAITDAEAKERREKIQRESSFFGAMDGATKYVKGDATAGLVITFINLIGGTIMGVMNQGLGFAYAIHQYGLLTIGDGLVSQIPSLLISLATGILVTKGSNEADFSGILVKQLFGIPRVLYIVGSVLVFLGIFTPLNPVLFIALGLVFIIAGKNISKNIGEENIEEEVQQAETEAEEIRKPENVVSLLQVDPIELEFGYGIIPLADVNQGGDLLDRVVMIRRQIALELGTVVPIIRLRDNIQLNPNQYIIKIKGVQVTEGEILFDHYMAMNPGYVEEEITGIPTFEPSFHLPAIWITEAQRERAESLGYTVVDAPSIIATHLTEVIRSHIAELLTRQDVQNLVNNLKESNPVLVDELTPKLLGLGEIQKVLQNLLREGISIRDLLSIFESLADHAQTSRDTDVLTEYVRQSLKRAISSKYFPSNETTSVITLDPKVEQEIMSSVKQTEQGAYLTMDPEKTKAIMDSVRTETEKLESLGKNPIIITSPIVRMYFKKLTEDYFKDLIVVSYNEVESDVELQSVGMVTA
;
A
#
# COMPACT_ATOMS: atom_id res chain seq x y z
N MET A 1 -14.95 39.06 1.72
CA MET A 1 -15.74 39.33 0.49
C MET A 1 -16.33 38.01 0.03
N LEU A 2 -17.66 37.90 0.01
CA LEU A 2 -18.35 36.76 -0.57
C LEU A 2 -17.94 36.66 -2.06
N LYS A 3 -17.49 35.51 -2.52
CA LYS A 3 -17.20 35.29 -3.92
C LYS A 3 -18.50 35.43 -4.72
N LYS A 4 -18.46 36.02 -5.91
CA LYS A 4 -19.66 36.20 -6.80
C LYS A 4 -20.42 34.89 -7.02
N ALA A 5 -19.71 33.73 -6.98
CA ALA A 5 -20.30 32.40 -7.07
C ALA A 5 -21.18 32.03 -5.88
N ASP A 6 -20.82 32.41 -4.65
CA ASP A 6 -21.59 32.10 -3.44
C ASP A 6 -22.92 32.82 -3.44
N ILE A 7 -22.94 34.07 -3.95
CA ILE A 7 -24.16 34.86 -4.13
C ILE A 7 -25.06 34.18 -5.17
N GLY A 8 -24.50 33.67 -6.27
CA GLY A 8 -25.24 32.96 -7.33
C GLY A 8 -25.97 31.71 -6.80
N VAL A 9 -25.28 30.88 -6.02
CA VAL A 9 -25.88 29.69 -5.41
C VAL A 9 -26.97 30.06 -4.39
N GLY A 10 -26.73 31.09 -3.59
CA GLY A 10 -27.76 31.59 -2.65
C GLY A 10 -29.01 32.11 -3.37
N LEU A 11 -28.86 32.87 -4.46
CA LEU A 11 -29.97 33.35 -5.30
C LEU A 11 -30.74 32.21 -5.96
N TYR A 12 -30.03 31.17 -6.44
CA TYR A 12 -30.65 29.98 -7.02
C TYR A 12 -31.56 29.26 -6.02
N LEU A 13 -31.09 29.03 -4.79
CA LEU A 13 -31.87 28.39 -3.73
C LEU A 13 -33.07 29.26 -3.29
N LEU A 14 -32.85 30.56 -3.16
CA LEU A 14 -33.92 31.50 -2.84
C LEU A 14 -35.01 31.48 -3.93
N ALA A 15 -34.62 31.51 -5.20
CA ALA A 15 -35.54 31.41 -6.32
C ALA A 15 -36.34 30.11 -6.31
N ALA A 16 -35.68 28.95 -6.03
CA ALA A 16 -36.36 27.67 -5.90
C ALA A 16 -37.45 27.71 -4.79
N VAL A 17 -37.12 28.27 -3.63
CA VAL A 17 -38.11 28.41 -2.52
C VAL A 17 -39.22 29.37 -2.89
N VAL A 18 -38.92 30.49 -3.52
CA VAL A 18 -39.96 31.49 -3.97
C VAL A 18 -40.93 30.84 -4.95
N PHE A 19 -40.48 29.99 -5.87
CA PHE A 19 -41.33 29.32 -6.87
C PHE A 19 -42.33 28.32 -6.21
N PHE A 20 -42.09 27.83 -5.02
CA PHE A 20 -43.12 27.08 -4.28
C PHE A 20 -44.33 27.94 -3.89
N ILE A 21 -44.12 29.20 -3.57
CA ILE A 21 -45.12 30.05 -2.97
C ILE A 21 -45.71 31.00 -4.00
N VAL A 22 -44.89 31.65 -4.83
CA VAL A 22 -45.27 32.68 -5.78
C VAL A 22 -45.67 32.07 -7.13
N PRO A 23 -46.84 32.37 -7.68
CA PRO A 23 -47.22 31.94 -9.03
C PRO A 23 -46.33 32.61 -10.05
N ILE A 24 -45.76 31.81 -10.96
CA ILE A 24 -44.93 32.28 -12.05
C ILE A 24 -45.72 32.27 -13.36
N PRO A 25 -45.46 33.21 -14.29
CA PRO A 25 -46.08 33.18 -15.62
C PRO A 25 -45.64 31.94 -16.41
N SER A 26 -46.50 31.42 -17.32
CA SER A 26 -46.23 30.23 -18.15
C SER A 26 -44.97 30.38 -19.00
N VAL A 27 -44.66 31.53 -19.53
CA VAL A 27 -43.44 31.82 -20.30
C VAL A 27 -42.19 31.65 -19.42
N LEU A 28 -42.20 32.12 -18.14
CA LEU A 28 -41.09 31.96 -17.25
C LEU A 28 -40.95 30.50 -16.81
N LEU A 29 -42.06 29.78 -16.64
CA LEU A 29 -42.01 28.33 -16.38
C LEU A 29 -41.34 27.57 -17.53
N ASP A 30 -41.71 27.88 -18.80
CA ASP A 30 -41.09 27.27 -20.00
C ASP A 30 -39.53 27.44 -19.99
N VAL A 31 -39.08 28.68 -19.71
CA VAL A 31 -37.62 28.95 -19.59
C VAL A 31 -36.97 28.18 -18.46
N MET A 32 -37.59 28.10 -17.31
CA MET A 32 -37.04 27.38 -16.14
C MET A 32 -37.04 25.85 -16.35
N LEU A 33 -38.05 25.30 -17.03
CA LEU A 33 -38.06 23.89 -17.42
C LEU A 33 -36.92 23.55 -18.40
N ALA A 34 -36.71 24.40 -19.42
CA ALA A 34 -35.61 24.26 -20.35
C ALA A 34 -34.24 24.37 -19.65
N PHE A 35 -34.11 25.30 -18.69
CA PHE A 35 -32.91 25.45 -17.86
C PHE A 35 -32.67 24.23 -16.98
N ASN A 36 -33.70 23.64 -16.40
CA ASN A 36 -33.59 22.41 -15.58
C ASN A 36 -33.10 21.23 -16.42
N ILE A 37 -33.61 21.06 -17.67
CA ILE A 37 -33.13 20.03 -18.60
C ILE A 37 -31.63 20.27 -18.94
N SER A 38 -31.27 21.54 -19.19
CA SER A 38 -29.90 21.91 -19.50
C SER A 38 -28.93 21.61 -18.37
N ILE A 39 -29.29 21.92 -17.12
CA ILE A 39 -28.50 21.55 -15.95
C ILE A 39 -28.32 20.04 -15.85
N ALA A 40 -29.36 19.25 -16.03
CA ALA A 40 -29.31 17.81 -15.98
C ALA A 40 -28.35 17.24 -17.05
N LEU A 41 -28.37 17.79 -18.27
CA LEU A 41 -27.42 17.40 -19.32
C LEU A 41 -25.98 17.77 -18.96
N ILE A 42 -25.74 18.99 -18.45
CA ILE A 42 -24.42 19.40 -17.98
C ILE A 42 -23.88 18.46 -16.92
N ILE A 43 -24.73 18.07 -15.97
CA ILE A 43 -24.35 17.11 -14.91
C ILE A 43 -23.94 15.78 -15.51
N VAL A 44 -24.73 15.21 -16.44
CA VAL A 44 -24.40 13.91 -17.09
C VAL A 44 -23.06 13.99 -17.80
N PHE A 45 -22.85 15.02 -18.62
CA PHE A 45 -21.60 15.16 -19.37
C PHE A 45 -20.40 15.39 -18.44
N ASN A 46 -20.54 16.20 -17.38
CA ASN A 46 -19.46 16.37 -16.41
C ASN A 46 -19.10 15.03 -15.74
N VAL A 47 -20.09 14.22 -15.36
CA VAL A 47 -19.85 12.90 -14.78
C VAL A 47 -19.14 11.96 -15.77
N LEU A 48 -19.47 12.04 -17.06
CA LEU A 48 -18.79 11.22 -18.07
C LEU A 48 -17.32 11.60 -18.23
N PHE A 49 -17.00 12.90 -18.16
CA PHE A 49 -15.65 13.42 -18.44
C PHE A 49 -14.78 13.62 -17.18
N VAL A 50 -15.34 13.55 -15.99
CA VAL A 50 -14.56 13.66 -14.74
C VAL A 50 -13.58 12.46 -14.63
N ARG A 51 -12.39 12.69 -14.10
CA ARG A 51 -11.36 11.66 -13.99
C ARG A 51 -11.49 10.85 -12.70
N GLU A 52 -11.55 11.52 -11.56
CA GLU A 52 -11.74 10.88 -10.26
C GLU A 52 -13.10 11.24 -9.68
N VAL A 53 -13.70 10.30 -8.91
CA VAL A 53 -15.00 10.51 -8.25
C VAL A 53 -14.95 11.73 -7.32
N LEU A 54 -13.81 11.94 -6.64
CA LEU A 54 -13.60 13.03 -5.70
C LEU A 54 -13.46 14.41 -6.37
N ASP A 55 -13.21 14.49 -7.67
CA ASP A 55 -13.23 15.75 -8.42
C ASP A 55 -14.64 16.38 -8.45
N MET A 56 -15.67 15.53 -8.21
CA MET A 56 -17.05 15.95 -8.04
C MET A 56 -17.52 15.83 -6.58
N SER A 57 -16.68 16.15 -5.63
CA SER A 57 -16.99 16.04 -4.18
C SER A 57 -18.27 16.78 -3.75
N PHE A 58 -18.66 17.81 -4.49
CA PHE A 58 -19.90 18.59 -4.29
C PHE A 58 -21.15 17.93 -4.90
N PHE A 59 -21.03 16.82 -5.62
CA PHE A 59 -22.12 16.19 -6.36
C PHE A 59 -23.33 15.81 -5.47
N PRO A 60 -23.18 15.24 -4.26
CA PRO A 60 -24.33 14.96 -3.39
C PRO A 60 -25.15 16.20 -3.05
N THR A 61 -24.49 17.33 -2.81
CA THR A 61 -25.15 18.63 -2.55
C THR A 61 -25.83 19.16 -3.81
N LEU A 62 -25.22 19.00 -4.97
CA LEU A 62 -25.79 19.36 -6.26
C LEU A 62 -27.09 18.59 -6.55
N LEU A 63 -27.15 17.30 -6.17
CA LEU A 63 -28.37 16.49 -6.28
C LEU A 63 -29.51 17.07 -5.43
N LEU A 64 -29.23 17.50 -4.21
CA LEU A 64 -30.23 18.14 -3.34
C LEU A 64 -30.76 19.44 -3.95
N PHE A 65 -29.86 20.28 -4.46
CA PHE A 65 -30.24 21.58 -5.06
C PHE A 65 -31.10 21.43 -6.30
N THR A 66 -30.67 20.56 -7.22
CA THR A 66 -31.43 20.30 -8.46
C THR A 66 -32.78 19.66 -8.17
N THR A 67 -32.86 18.80 -7.16
CA THR A 67 -34.12 18.17 -6.75
C THR A 67 -35.11 19.18 -6.17
N ILE A 68 -34.67 20.08 -5.27
CA ILE A 68 -35.52 21.13 -4.70
C ILE A 68 -36.03 22.05 -5.82
N PHE A 69 -35.18 22.46 -6.73
CA PHE A 69 -35.58 23.30 -7.88
C PHE A 69 -36.61 22.62 -8.75
N ARG A 70 -36.41 21.32 -9.08
CA ARG A 70 -37.34 20.51 -9.89
C ARG A 70 -38.71 20.38 -9.21
N ILE A 71 -38.75 20.08 -7.90
CA ILE A 71 -40.02 19.99 -7.16
C ILE A 71 -40.72 21.32 -7.17
N SER A 72 -40.01 22.45 -7.05
CA SER A 72 -40.63 23.77 -7.10
C SER A 72 -41.27 24.10 -8.44
N LEU A 73 -40.61 23.66 -9.54
CA LEU A 73 -41.16 23.77 -10.89
C LEU A 73 -42.40 22.88 -11.07
N ASN A 74 -42.41 21.67 -10.57
CA ASN A 74 -43.56 20.77 -10.63
C ASN A 74 -44.77 21.33 -9.86
N VAL A 75 -44.55 21.94 -8.69
CA VAL A 75 -45.62 22.61 -7.94
C VAL A 75 -46.15 23.84 -8.72
N SER A 76 -45.27 24.62 -9.35
CA SER A 76 -45.65 25.77 -10.15
C SER A 76 -46.42 25.38 -11.40
N SER A 77 -45.96 24.33 -12.11
CA SER A 77 -46.67 23.74 -13.24
C SER A 77 -48.05 23.22 -12.88
N THR A 78 -48.16 22.45 -11.78
CA THR A 78 -49.41 21.95 -11.22
C THR A 78 -50.40 23.11 -10.97
N ARG A 79 -49.95 24.20 -10.35
CA ARG A 79 -50.77 25.36 -10.10
C ARG A 79 -51.32 25.98 -11.38
N LEU A 80 -50.51 26.13 -12.41
CA LEU A 80 -50.95 26.66 -13.72
C LEU A 80 -51.92 25.71 -14.41
N ILE A 81 -51.66 24.40 -14.39
CA ILE A 81 -52.58 23.39 -14.94
C ILE A 81 -53.95 23.49 -14.25
N LEU A 82 -53.99 23.54 -12.94
CA LEU A 82 -55.23 23.55 -12.17
C LEU A 82 -56.02 24.88 -12.28
N LEU A 83 -55.33 26.02 -12.32
CA LEU A 83 -55.95 27.34 -12.33
C LEU A 83 -56.35 27.81 -13.74
N THR A 84 -55.48 27.65 -14.70
CA THR A 84 -55.65 28.25 -16.04
C THR A 84 -55.82 27.21 -17.16
N GLY A 85 -55.43 25.95 -16.94
CA GLY A 85 -55.35 24.94 -17.99
C GLY A 85 -54.22 25.27 -19.03
N ASP A 86 -53.29 26.18 -18.68
CA ASP A 86 -52.21 26.62 -19.54
C ASP A 86 -50.86 26.64 -18.82
N PRO A 87 -50.16 25.49 -18.73
CA PRO A 87 -48.86 25.39 -18.10
C PRO A 87 -47.67 25.82 -18.99
N GLY A 88 -47.93 26.40 -20.15
CA GLY A 88 -46.89 26.78 -21.11
C GLY A 88 -46.75 25.85 -22.31
N ASN A 89 -45.93 26.29 -23.26
CA ASN A 89 -45.76 25.58 -24.54
C ASN A 89 -44.92 24.29 -24.39
N VAL A 90 -43.94 24.28 -23.51
CA VAL A 90 -43.08 23.08 -23.30
C VAL A 90 -43.93 21.89 -22.85
N VAL A 91 -44.75 22.05 -21.81
CA VAL A 91 -45.62 21.00 -21.29
C VAL A 91 -46.63 20.54 -22.36
N LYS A 92 -47.30 21.49 -23.04
CA LYS A 92 -48.28 21.17 -24.12
C LYS A 92 -47.63 20.38 -25.26
N THR A 93 -46.43 20.81 -25.69
CA THR A 93 -45.73 20.16 -26.81
C THR A 93 -45.32 18.74 -26.45
N PHE A 94 -44.76 18.52 -25.25
CA PHE A 94 -44.38 17.15 -24.79
C PHE A 94 -45.60 16.24 -24.67
N GLY A 95 -46.71 16.73 -24.11
CA GLY A 95 -47.95 15.96 -24.00
C GLY A 95 -48.53 15.53 -25.37
N SER A 96 -48.56 16.44 -26.35
CA SER A 96 -49.01 16.13 -27.69
C SER A 96 -48.05 15.26 -28.49
N PHE A 97 -46.74 15.45 -28.33
CA PHE A 97 -45.71 14.72 -29.06
C PHE A 97 -45.72 13.23 -28.73
N VAL A 98 -45.73 12.86 -27.45
CA VAL A 98 -45.64 11.46 -27.02
C VAL A 98 -46.92 10.65 -27.34
N GLY A 99 -48.08 11.28 -27.23
CA GLY A 99 -49.34 10.66 -27.58
C GLY A 99 -49.70 10.71 -29.07
N GLY A 100 -48.96 11.43 -29.91
CA GLY A 100 -49.38 11.67 -31.31
C GLY A 100 -50.77 12.31 -31.38
N GLY A 101 -51.17 13.11 -30.39
CA GLY A 101 -52.48 13.68 -30.21
C GLY A 101 -53.54 12.72 -29.64
N ASN A 102 -53.19 11.45 -29.38
CA ASN A 102 -54.08 10.46 -28.80
C ASN A 102 -53.76 10.26 -27.29
N MET A 103 -54.64 10.71 -26.42
CA MET A 103 -54.50 10.61 -24.95
C MET A 103 -54.28 9.16 -24.48
N VAL A 104 -55.02 8.19 -25.05
CA VAL A 104 -54.92 6.78 -24.60
C VAL A 104 -53.53 6.21 -24.84
N VAL A 105 -53.03 6.44 -26.09
CA VAL A 105 -51.66 6.02 -26.45
C VAL A 105 -50.63 6.72 -25.56
N GLY A 106 -50.73 8.08 -25.39
CA GLY A 106 -49.87 8.82 -24.54
C GLY A 106 -49.87 8.36 -23.09
N SER A 107 -51.05 8.01 -22.55
CA SER A 107 -51.17 7.47 -21.18
C SER A 107 -50.46 6.12 -21.00
N ILE A 108 -50.63 5.20 -21.97
CA ILE A 108 -49.93 3.90 -21.92
C ILE A 108 -48.43 4.06 -21.97
N VAL A 109 -47.91 4.88 -22.91
CA VAL A 109 -46.46 5.15 -23.04
C VAL A 109 -45.93 5.82 -21.77
N PHE A 110 -46.67 6.80 -21.23
CA PHE A 110 -46.29 7.47 -19.99
C PHE A 110 -46.21 6.51 -18.81
N ILE A 111 -47.24 5.63 -18.63
CA ILE A 111 -47.22 4.63 -17.54
C ILE A 111 -46.00 3.70 -17.67
N VAL A 112 -45.70 3.22 -18.90
CA VAL A 112 -44.55 2.37 -19.14
C VAL A 112 -43.24 3.09 -18.78
N LEU A 113 -43.08 4.37 -19.19
CA LEU A 113 -41.88 5.18 -18.86
C LEU A 113 -41.76 5.40 -17.33
N VAL A 114 -42.87 5.71 -16.64
CA VAL A 114 -42.88 5.86 -15.17
C VAL A 114 -42.45 4.57 -14.48
N LEU A 115 -42.99 3.42 -14.92
CA LEU A 115 -42.62 2.12 -14.35
C LEU A 115 -41.13 1.81 -14.54
N ILE A 116 -40.61 2.02 -15.77
CA ILE A 116 -39.18 1.81 -16.03
C ILE A 116 -38.33 2.74 -15.17
N GLN A 117 -38.65 4.03 -15.12
CA GLN A 117 -37.91 5.00 -14.31
C GLN A 117 -37.92 4.61 -12.83
N PHE A 118 -39.06 4.27 -12.27
CA PHE A 118 -39.19 3.99 -10.84
C PHE A 118 -38.56 2.64 -10.45
N ILE A 119 -38.87 1.56 -11.20
CA ILE A 119 -38.47 0.20 -10.84
C ILE A 119 -37.02 -0.07 -11.26
N VAL A 120 -36.63 0.33 -12.48
CA VAL A 120 -35.33 -0.04 -13.02
C VAL A 120 -34.28 1.03 -12.67
N ILE A 121 -34.56 2.30 -13.03
CA ILE A 121 -33.51 3.33 -12.94
C ILE A 121 -33.34 3.83 -11.52
N ASN A 122 -34.38 4.30 -10.87
CA ASN A 122 -34.27 4.89 -9.53
C ASN A 122 -33.91 3.85 -8.46
N LYS A 123 -34.58 2.68 -8.44
CA LYS A 123 -34.21 1.60 -7.50
C LYS A 123 -32.83 1.02 -7.82
N GLY A 124 -32.47 0.91 -9.09
CA GLY A 124 -31.15 0.44 -9.51
C GLY A 124 -30.05 1.39 -9.02
N SER A 125 -30.15 2.68 -9.33
CA SER A 125 -29.18 3.71 -8.91
C SER A 125 -29.08 3.82 -7.37
N GLU A 126 -30.20 3.80 -6.66
CA GLU A 126 -30.25 3.79 -5.20
C GLU A 126 -29.50 2.58 -4.63
N ARG A 127 -29.80 1.38 -5.15
CA ARG A 127 -29.17 0.15 -4.66
C ARG A 127 -27.67 0.11 -4.91
N VAL A 128 -27.22 0.55 -6.08
CA VAL A 128 -25.79 0.65 -6.42
C VAL A 128 -25.13 1.63 -5.47
N SER A 129 -25.70 2.82 -5.26
CA SER A 129 -25.14 3.83 -4.35
C SER A 129 -25.03 3.33 -2.90
N GLU A 130 -26.11 2.69 -2.39
CA GLU A 130 -26.12 2.10 -1.05
C GLU A 130 -25.03 1.04 -0.86
N VAL A 131 -24.94 0.10 -1.81
CA VAL A 131 -23.98 -1.01 -1.74
C VAL A 131 -22.53 -0.50 -1.86
N THR A 132 -22.27 0.42 -2.79
CA THR A 132 -20.93 0.99 -2.95
C THR A 132 -20.53 1.81 -1.72
N ALA A 133 -21.42 2.64 -1.17
CA ALA A 133 -21.16 3.37 0.06
C ALA A 133 -20.80 2.43 1.21
N ARG A 134 -21.58 1.34 1.37
CA ARG A 134 -21.34 0.35 2.40
C ARG A 134 -19.97 -0.32 2.26
N PHE A 135 -19.64 -0.83 1.08
CA PHE A 135 -18.34 -1.46 0.86
C PHE A 135 -17.16 -0.49 1.06
N THR A 136 -17.30 0.76 0.62
CA THR A 136 -16.26 1.77 0.83
C THR A 136 -16.05 2.08 2.31
N LEU A 137 -17.13 2.19 3.08
CA LEU A 137 -17.06 2.42 4.51
C LEU A 137 -16.52 1.21 5.28
N ASP A 138 -16.95 0.00 4.93
CA ASP A 138 -16.47 -1.24 5.55
C ASP A 138 -14.98 -1.51 5.24
N ALA A 139 -14.48 -1.10 4.09
CA ALA A 139 -13.07 -1.22 3.70
C ALA A 139 -12.16 -0.15 4.33
N MET A 140 -12.71 0.93 4.90
CA MET A 140 -11.93 2.07 5.42
C MET A 140 -10.92 1.68 6.51
N PRO A 141 -11.26 0.86 7.53
CA PRO A 141 -10.29 0.45 8.54
C PRO A 141 -9.11 -0.33 7.94
N GLY A 142 -9.37 -1.20 6.96
CA GLY A 142 -8.33 -1.94 6.24
C GLY A 142 -7.39 -1.03 5.45
N LYS A 143 -7.94 -0.04 4.74
CA LYS A 143 -7.15 0.97 4.02
C LYS A 143 -6.29 1.81 4.99
N GLN A 144 -6.82 2.17 6.17
CA GLN A 144 -6.06 2.89 7.19
C GLN A 144 -4.93 2.04 7.76
N MET A 145 -5.19 0.77 8.10
CA MET A 145 -4.14 -0.15 8.56
C MET A 145 -3.04 -0.36 7.52
N ALA A 146 -3.38 -0.41 6.23
CA ALA A 146 -2.39 -0.51 5.16
C ALA A 146 -1.48 0.75 5.11
N ILE A 147 -2.07 1.96 5.24
CA ILE A 147 -1.28 3.21 5.32
C ILE A 147 -0.38 3.21 6.56
N ASP A 148 -0.87 2.74 7.70
CA ASP A 148 -0.09 2.67 8.93
C ASP A 148 1.05 1.64 8.79
N ALA A 149 0.82 0.53 8.09
CA ALA A 149 1.86 -0.45 7.75
C ALA A 149 2.91 0.15 6.81
N ASP A 150 2.50 0.83 5.72
CA ASP A 150 3.39 1.51 4.78
C ASP A 150 4.25 2.57 5.49
N LEU A 151 3.63 3.34 6.40
CA LEU A 151 4.34 4.35 7.20
C LEU A 151 5.33 3.69 8.16
N ASN A 152 4.93 2.65 8.87
CA ASN A 152 5.78 1.93 9.81
C ASN A 152 6.96 1.21 9.14
N THR A 153 6.79 0.79 7.89
CA THR A 153 7.87 0.18 7.08
C THR A 153 8.77 1.22 6.42
N GLY A 154 8.41 2.52 6.51
CA GLY A 154 9.12 3.59 5.83
C GLY A 154 8.92 3.64 4.31
N ALA A 155 7.93 2.92 3.78
CA ALA A 155 7.57 2.95 2.36
C ALA A 155 6.97 4.29 1.93
N ILE A 156 6.36 5.02 2.88
CA ILE A 156 5.81 6.36 2.69
C ILE A 156 6.25 7.28 3.83
N THR A 157 6.28 8.59 3.54
CA THR A 157 6.55 9.63 4.54
C THR A 157 5.30 9.98 5.36
N ASP A 158 5.49 10.62 6.54
CA ASP A 158 4.38 11.12 7.36
C ASP A 158 3.46 12.08 6.60
N ALA A 159 4.03 12.91 5.72
CA ALA A 159 3.27 13.83 4.87
C ALA A 159 2.39 13.07 3.87
N GLU A 160 2.92 12.05 3.21
CA GLU A 160 2.18 11.18 2.29
C GLU A 160 1.12 10.35 3.01
N ALA A 161 1.44 9.82 4.19
CA ALA A 161 0.48 9.10 5.03
C ALA A 161 -0.70 9.98 5.42
N LYS A 162 -0.44 11.25 5.81
CA LYS A 162 -1.47 12.24 6.12
C LYS A 162 -2.35 12.53 4.89
N GLU A 163 -1.73 12.75 3.72
CA GLU A 163 -2.47 12.98 2.47
C GLU A 163 -3.36 11.79 2.09
N ARG A 164 -2.83 10.56 2.18
CA ARG A 164 -3.60 9.33 1.90
C ARG A 164 -4.75 9.15 2.89
N ARG A 165 -4.56 9.42 4.19
CA ARG A 165 -5.64 9.39 5.20
C ARG A 165 -6.72 10.44 4.90
N GLU A 166 -6.33 11.66 4.53
CA GLU A 166 -7.27 12.71 4.14
C GLU A 166 -8.05 12.33 2.86
N LYS A 167 -7.42 11.65 1.90
CA LYS A 167 -8.09 11.13 0.70
C LYS A 167 -9.13 10.07 1.07
N ILE A 168 -8.81 9.12 1.94
CA ILE A 168 -9.76 8.10 2.44
C ILE A 168 -10.92 8.76 3.20
N GLN A 169 -10.64 9.74 4.06
CA GLN A 169 -11.66 10.46 4.80
C GLN A 169 -12.62 11.21 3.88
N ARG A 170 -12.11 11.86 2.83
CA ARG A 170 -12.92 12.54 1.80
C ARG A 170 -13.76 11.54 0.99
N GLU A 171 -13.18 10.39 0.63
CA GLU A 171 -13.87 9.31 -0.07
C GLU A 171 -15.05 8.78 0.77
N SER A 172 -14.81 8.48 2.04
CA SER A 172 -15.83 8.03 2.97
C SER A 172 -16.95 9.04 3.15
N SER A 173 -16.62 10.33 3.34
CA SER A 173 -17.59 11.41 3.49
C SER A 173 -18.42 11.59 2.22
N PHE A 174 -17.81 11.48 1.05
CA PHE A 174 -18.49 11.56 -0.24
C PHE A 174 -19.51 10.43 -0.41
N PHE A 175 -19.11 9.16 -0.23
CA PHE A 175 -20.01 8.02 -0.42
C PHE A 175 -21.11 7.99 0.63
N GLY A 176 -20.84 8.37 1.88
CA GLY A 176 -21.86 8.53 2.91
C GLY A 176 -22.90 9.61 2.58
N ALA A 177 -22.46 10.77 2.07
CA ALA A 177 -23.35 11.84 1.62
C ALA A 177 -24.15 11.41 0.37
N MET A 178 -23.54 10.59 -0.50
CA MET A 178 -24.15 10.08 -1.72
C MET A 178 -25.32 9.14 -1.44
N ASP A 179 -25.19 8.23 -0.46
CA ASP A 179 -26.30 7.38 -0.01
C ASP A 179 -27.49 8.21 0.47
N GLY A 180 -27.25 9.27 1.24
CA GLY A 180 -28.29 10.19 1.68
C GLY A 180 -28.95 10.96 0.54
N ALA A 181 -28.15 11.48 -0.41
CA ALA A 181 -28.65 12.26 -1.53
C ALA A 181 -29.48 11.41 -2.52
N THR A 182 -29.10 10.15 -2.77
CA THR A 182 -29.88 9.25 -3.64
C THR A 182 -31.25 8.89 -3.06
N LYS A 183 -31.36 8.73 -1.76
CA LYS A 183 -32.67 8.54 -1.08
C LYS A 183 -33.56 9.76 -1.23
N TYR A 184 -32.99 10.96 -1.22
CA TYR A 184 -33.73 12.19 -1.45
C TYR A 184 -34.25 12.29 -2.89
N VAL A 185 -33.44 11.95 -3.89
CA VAL A 185 -33.84 11.88 -5.32
C VAL A 185 -34.99 10.89 -5.54
N LYS A 186 -34.97 9.76 -4.85
CA LYS A 186 -36.10 8.79 -4.88
C LYS A 186 -37.40 9.38 -4.31
N GLY A 187 -37.29 10.17 -3.26
CA GLY A 187 -38.46 10.89 -2.66
C GLY A 187 -39.13 11.82 -3.68
N ASP A 188 -38.34 12.53 -4.50
CA ASP A 188 -38.83 13.39 -5.54
C ASP A 188 -39.61 12.63 -6.64
N ALA A 189 -39.08 11.50 -7.10
CA ALA A 189 -39.80 10.67 -8.08
C ALA A 189 -41.17 10.19 -7.54
N THR A 190 -41.24 9.87 -6.27
CA THR A 190 -42.52 9.50 -5.62
C THR A 190 -43.46 10.69 -5.54
N ALA A 191 -42.97 11.87 -5.17
CA ALA A 191 -43.74 13.10 -5.12
C ALA A 191 -44.28 13.48 -6.50
N GLY A 192 -43.43 13.36 -7.57
CA GLY A 192 -43.83 13.60 -8.94
C GLY A 192 -44.98 12.69 -9.41
N LEU A 193 -45.00 11.43 -8.98
CA LEU A 193 -46.08 10.51 -9.28
C LEU A 193 -47.40 10.94 -8.61
N VAL A 194 -47.34 11.34 -7.33
CA VAL A 194 -48.52 11.89 -6.62
C VAL A 194 -49.03 13.16 -7.28
N ILE A 195 -48.12 14.05 -7.69
CA ILE A 195 -48.47 15.30 -8.40
C ILE A 195 -49.17 14.97 -9.73
N THR A 196 -48.71 13.97 -10.48
CA THR A 196 -49.38 13.53 -11.71
C THR A 196 -50.83 13.11 -11.47
N PHE A 197 -51.11 12.34 -10.40
CA PHE A 197 -52.48 11.98 -10.05
C PHE A 197 -53.31 13.19 -9.67
N ILE A 198 -52.74 14.14 -8.92
CA ILE A 198 -53.41 15.40 -8.55
C ILE A 198 -53.74 16.22 -9.82
N ASN A 199 -52.80 16.32 -10.77
CA ASN A 199 -53.00 17.03 -12.02
C ASN A 199 -54.12 16.43 -12.88
N LEU A 200 -54.15 15.09 -12.99
CA LEU A 200 -55.16 14.39 -13.77
C LEU A 200 -56.57 14.51 -13.14
N ILE A 201 -56.68 14.15 -11.89
CA ILE A 201 -58.00 14.17 -11.19
C ILE A 201 -58.44 15.57 -10.90
N GLY A 202 -57.59 16.36 -10.24
CA GLY A 202 -57.87 17.74 -9.89
C GLY A 202 -58.12 18.64 -11.11
N GLY A 203 -57.27 18.48 -12.15
CA GLY A 203 -57.43 19.21 -13.41
C GLY A 203 -58.76 18.88 -14.11
N THR A 204 -59.11 17.60 -14.20
CA THR A 204 -60.42 17.18 -14.78
C THR A 204 -61.59 17.80 -14.00
N ILE A 205 -61.57 17.76 -12.66
CA ILE A 205 -62.62 18.36 -11.82
C ILE A 205 -62.65 19.88 -12.05
N MET A 206 -61.54 20.59 -12.06
CA MET A 206 -61.49 22.03 -12.28
C MET A 206 -61.92 22.39 -13.69
N GLY A 207 -61.60 21.60 -14.70
CA GLY A 207 -62.07 21.79 -16.07
C GLY A 207 -63.61 21.71 -16.21
N VAL A 208 -64.21 20.71 -15.54
CA VAL A 208 -65.68 20.57 -15.54
C VAL A 208 -66.36 21.65 -14.69
N MET A 209 -65.87 21.92 -13.48
CA MET A 209 -66.53 22.82 -12.53
C MET A 209 -66.31 24.32 -12.83
N ASN A 210 -65.07 24.70 -13.15
CA ASN A 210 -64.72 26.11 -13.32
C ASN A 210 -64.76 26.59 -14.79
N GLN A 211 -64.42 25.70 -15.72
CA GLN A 211 -64.40 26.08 -17.15
C GLN A 211 -65.63 25.57 -17.90
N GLY A 212 -66.55 24.82 -17.28
CA GLY A 212 -67.75 24.33 -17.90
C GLY A 212 -67.51 23.32 -19.02
N LEU A 213 -66.37 22.64 -19.04
CA LEU A 213 -66.04 21.69 -20.10
C LEU A 213 -66.80 20.37 -19.92
N GLY A 214 -67.21 19.77 -21.01
CA GLY A 214 -67.76 18.41 -20.92
C GLY A 214 -66.71 17.44 -20.40
N PHE A 215 -67.13 16.48 -19.54
CA PHE A 215 -66.25 15.52 -18.85
C PHE A 215 -65.26 14.81 -19.80
N ALA A 216 -65.70 14.35 -20.99
CA ALA A 216 -64.85 13.68 -21.95
C ALA A 216 -63.78 14.62 -22.52
N TYR A 217 -64.11 15.89 -22.73
CA TYR A 217 -63.14 16.89 -23.20
C TYR A 217 -62.18 17.32 -22.11
N ALA A 218 -62.67 17.50 -20.86
CA ALA A 218 -61.85 17.85 -19.71
C ALA A 218 -60.79 16.77 -19.45
N ILE A 219 -61.20 15.47 -19.38
CA ILE A 219 -60.26 14.38 -19.15
C ILE A 219 -59.21 14.26 -20.30
N HIS A 220 -59.64 14.50 -21.53
CA HIS A 220 -58.73 14.50 -22.66
C HIS A 220 -57.69 15.64 -22.57
N GLN A 221 -58.16 16.85 -22.35
CA GLN A 221 -57.30 18.04 -22.25
C GLN A 221 -56.30 17.94 -21.07
N TYR A 222 -56.84 17.72 -19.85
CA TYR A 222 -56.01 17.62 -18.66
C TYR A 222 -55.16 16.36 -18.62
N GLY A 223 -55.61 15.28 -19.28
CA GLY A 223 -54.82 14.10 -19.46
C GLY A 223 -53.54 14.37 -20.31
N LEU A 224 -53.67 15.05 -21.45
CA LEU A 224 -52.51 15.41 -22.25
C LEU A 224 -51.58 16.40 -21.52
N LEU A 225 -52.11 17.36 -20.78
CA LEU A 225 -51.29 18.28 -19.98
C LEU A 225 -50.54 17.57 -18.86
N THR A 226 -51.22 16.62 -18.18
CA THR A 226 -50.62 15.79 -17.11
C THR A 226 -49.50 14.90 -17.64
N ILE A 227 -49.70 14.28 -18.83
CA ILE A 227 -48.67 13.48 -19.49
C ILE A 227 -47.47 14.36 -19.83
N GLY A 228 -47.72 15.56 -20.39
CA GLY A 228 -46.66 16.49 -20.74
C GLY A 228 -45.85 16.98 -19.56
N ASP A 229 -46.52 17.39 -18.48
CA ASP A 229 -45.91 17.81 -17.21
C ASP A 229 -45.07 16.69 -16.58
N GLY A 230 -45.64 15.49 -16.52
CA GLY A 230 -44.93 14.32 -16.01
C GLY A 230 -43.68 13.97 -16.84
N LEU A 231 -43.75 14.01 -18.17
CA LEU A 231 -42.60 13.72 -19.03
C LEU A 231 -41.49 14.77 -18.92
N VAL A 232 -41.84 16.05 -18.92
CA VAL A 232 -40.89 17.16 -18.79
C VAL A 232 -40.14 17.07 -17.45
N SER A 233 -40.82 16.64 -16.36
CA SER A 233 -40.19 16.49 -15.06
C SER A 233 -39.39 15.18 -14.96
N GLN A 234 -39.75 14.13 -15.73
CA GLN A 234 -39.05 12.83 -15.69
C GLN A 234 -37.71 12.85 -16.39
N ILE A 235 -37.55 13.60 -17.50
CA ILE A 235 -36.29 13.64 -18.28
C ILE A 235 -35.09 14.08 -17.38
N PRO A 236 -35.11 15.20 -16.66
CA PRO A 236 -34.02 15.54 -15.75
C PRO A 236 -33.79 14.53 -14.65
N SER A 237 -34.88 13.94 -14.10
CA SER A 237 -34.79 12.92 -13.06
C SER A 237 -34.03 11.66 -13.56
N LEU A 238 -34.36 11.22 -14.76
CA LEU A 238 -33.71 10.09 -15.41
C LEU A 238 -32.22 10.37 -15.67
N LEU A 239 -31.90 11.52 -16.23
CA LEU A 239 -30.52 11.95 -16.50
C LEU A 239 -29.68 12.00 -15.20
N ILE A 240 -30.23 12.61 -14.15
CA ILE A 240 -29.56 12.71 -12.85
C ILE A 240 -29.37 11.33 -12.21
N SER A 241 -30.37 10.44 -12.27
CA SER A 241 -30.25 9.08 -11.75
C SER A 241 -29.21 8.26 -12.53
N LEU A 242 -29.12 8.44 -13.83
CA LEU A 242 -28.08 7.84 -14.69
C LEU A 242 -26.70 8.36 -14.31
N ALA A 243 -26.54 9.69 -14.20
CA ALA A 243 -25.29 10.31 -13.77
C ALA A 243 -24.83 9.80 -12.40
N THR A 244 -25.79 9.70 -11.46
CA THR A 244 -25.53 9.12 -10.13
C THR A 244 -25.00 7.70 -10.21
N GLY A 245 -25.67 6.84 -11.00
CA GLY A 245 -25.23 5.45 -11.18
C GLY A 245 -23.83 5.37 -11.80
N ILE A 246 -23.55 6.13 -12.84
CA ILE A 246 -22.24 6.17 -13.50
C ILE A 246 -21.16 6.65 -12.52
N LEU A 247 -21.38 7.76 -11.82
CA LEU A 247 -20.40 8.33 -10.91
C LEU A 247 -20.03 7.37 -9.77
N VAL A 248 -21.02 6.70 -9.20
CA VAL A 248 -20.82 5.77 -8.07
C VAL A 248 -20.14 4.47 -8.50
N THR A 249 -20.34 4.03 -9.74
CA THR A 249 -19.71 2.82 -10.29
C THR A 249 -18.31 3.07 -10.88
N LYS A 250 -17.89 4.33 -10.97
CA LYS A 250 -16.57 4.69 -11.52
C LYS A 250 -15.46 4.32 -10.54
N GLY A 251 -14.47 3.55 -11.01
CA GLY A 251 -13.31 3.16 -10.22
C GLY A 251 -12.38 4.36 -9.95
N SER A 252 -11.58 4.27 -8.88
CA SER A 252 -10.68 5.35 -8.45
C SER A 252 -9.48 5.60 -9.35
N ASN A 253 -9.19 4.71 -10.32
CA ASN A 253 -7.99 4.77 -11.17
C ASN A 253 -8.29 4.92 -12.68
N GLU A 254 -9.55 5.13 -13.06
CA GLU A 254 -9.92 5.18 -14.47
C GLU A 254 -9.92 6.62 -15.00
N ALA A 255 -8.79 7.03 -15.56
CA ALA A 255 -8.61 8.39 -16.10
C ALA A 255 -9.48 8.72 -17.33
N ASP A 256 -9.94 7.70 -18.09
CA ASP A 256 -10.79 7.86 -19.28
C ASP A 256 -11.88 6.78 -19.37
N PHE A 257 -12.98 7.00 -18.65
CA PHE A 257 -14.13 6.08 -18.64
C PHE A 257 -14.70 5.83 -20.05
N SER A 258 -14.80 6.86 -20.87
CA SER A 258 -15.38 6.75 -22.23
C SER A 258 -14.47 5.93 -23.14
N GLY A 259 -13.16 6.19 -23.09
CA GLY A 259 -12.16 5.45 -23.86
C GLY A 259 -12.08 3.98 -23.41
N ILE A 260 -12.08 3.73 -22.10
CA ILE A 260 -12.09 2.37 -21.54
C ILE A 260 -13.34 1.61 -21.96
N LEU A 261 -14.53 2.23 -21.86
CA LEU A 261 -15.79 1.61 -22.28
C LEU A 261 -15.77 1.21 -23.75
N VAL A 262 -15.35 2.13 -24.62
CA VAL A 262 -15.23 1.87 -26.06
C VAL A 262 -14.19 0.79 -26.33
N LYS A 263 -13.04 0.83 -25.68
CA LYS A 263 -11.96 -0.16 -25.81
C LYS A 263 -12.43 -1.55 -25.32
N GLN A 264 -13.13 -1.63 -24.20
CA GLN A 264 -13.64 -2.90 -23.67
C GLN A 264 -14.76 -3.50 -24.54
N LEU A 265 -15.69 -2.68 -25.04
CA LEU A 265 -16.80 -3.17 -25.85
C LEU A 265 -16.39 -3.52 -27.29
N PHE A 266 -15.55 -2.70 -27.88
CA PHE A 266 -15.21 -2.80 -29.32
C PHE A 266 -13.76 -3.18 -29.58
N GLY A 267 -12.89 -3.19 -28.56
CA GLY A 267 -11.46 -3.42 -28.71
C GLY A 267 -11.05 -4.85 -29.07
N ILE A 268 -11.97 -5.81 -29.06
CA ILE A 268 -11.69 -7.20 -29.44
C ILE A 268 -12.22 -7.49 -30.84
N PRO A 269 -11.37 -7.44 -31.90
CA PRO A 269 -11.82 -7.60 -33.29
C PRO A 269 -12.58 -8.91 -33.55
N ARG A 270 -12.19 -10.01 -32.87
CA ARG A 270 -12.83 -11.32 -33.01
C ARG A 270 -14.31 -11.29 -32.62
N VAL A 271 -14.67 -10.54 -31.58
CA VAL A 271 -16.08 -10.39 -31.13
C VAL A 271 -16.89 -9.68 -32.21
N LEU A 272 -16.34 -8.60 -32.79
CA LEU A 272 -17.01 -7.85 -33.86
C LEU A 272 -17.23 -8.69 -35.13
N TYR A 273 -16.26 -9.54 -35.49
CA TYR A 273 -16.45 -10.49 -36.60
C TYR A 273 -17.56 -11.51 -36.33
N ILE A 274 -17.61 -12.06 -35.11
CA ILE A 274 -18.65 -13.04 -34.73
C ILE A 274 -20.04 -12.37 -34.77
N VAL A 275 -20.18 -11.21 -34.08
CA VAL A 275 -21.45 -10.48 -34.05
C VAL A 275 -21.89 -10.06 -35.45
N GLY A 276 -20.97 -9.50 -36.25
CA GLY A 276 -21.23 -9.14 -37.62
C GLY A 276 -21.68 -10.31 -38.48
N SER A 277 -21.03 -11.47 -38.35
CA SER A 277 -21.41 -12.71 -39.05
C SER A 277 -22.76 -13.24 -38.64
N VAL A 278 -23.09 -13.19 -37.34
CA VAL A 278 -24.41 -13.59 -36.82
C VAL A 278 -25.52 -12.67 -37.37
N LEU A 279 -25.28 -11.36 -37.41
CA LEU A 279 -26.27 -10.42 -37.98
C LEU A 279 -26.50 -10.64 -39.47
N VAL A 280 -25.43 -10.87 -40.24
CA VAL A 280 -25.57 -11.23 -41.68
C VAL A 280 -26.33 -12.51 -41.84
N PHE A 281 -26.04 -13.55 -41.03
CA PHE A 281 -26.75 -14.82 -41.04
C PHE A 281 -28.25 -14.63 -40.72
N LEU A 282 -28.60 -13.85 -39.69
CA LEU A 282 -29.97 -13.55 -39.34
C LEU A 282 -30.70 -12.81 -40.47
N GLY A 283 -30.01 -11.84 -41.14
CA GLY A 283 -30.57 -11.11 -42.26
C GLY A 283 -30.87 -12.01 -43.48
N ILE A 284 -30.12 -13.09 -43.68
CA ILE A 284 -30.30 -14.00 -44.81
C ILE A 284 -31.34 -15.11 -44.53
N PHE A 285 -31.29 -15.69 -43.32
CA PHE A 285 -32.03 -16.88 -43.00
C PHE A 285 -33.33 -16.67 -42.20
N THR A 286 -33.61 -15.43 -41.77
CA THR A 286 -34.81 -15.11 -41.01
C THR A 286 -35.71 -14.11 -41.78
N PRO A 287 -37.02 -14.03 -41.49
CA PRO A 287 -37.93 -13.05 -42.12
C PRO A 287 -37.73 -11.61 -41.63
N LEU A 288 -36.63 -11.34 -40.95
CA LEU A 288 -36.25 -10.00 -40.51
C LEU A 288 -35.87 -9.14 -41.74
N ASN A 289 -35.87 -7.80 -41.58
CA ASN A 289 -35.46 -6.90 -42.64
C ASN A 289 -34.03 -7.18 -43.11
N PRO A 290 -33.78 -7.83 -44.28
CA PRO A 290 -32.46 -8.32 -44.64
C PRO A 290 -31.49 -7.13 -44.92
N VAL A 291 -31.97 -6.06 -45.46
CA VAL A 291 -31.13 -4.89 -45.75
C VAL A 291 -30.53 -4.28 -44.50
N LEU A 292 -31.32 -4.15 -43.46
CA LEU A 292 -30.89 -3.59 -42.18
C LEU A 292 -29.87 -4.49 -41.44
N PHE A 293 -30.17 -5.78 -41.34
CA PHE A 293 -29.33 -6.75 -40.61
C PHE A 293 -27.99 -7.01 -41.32
N ILE A 294 -28.03 -7.11 -42.69
CA ILE A 294 -26.82 -7.28 -43.47
C ILE A 294 -25.95 -5.99 -43.42
N ALA A 295 -26.56 -4.82 -43.55
CA ALA A 295 -25.83 -3.54 -43.49
C ALA A 295 -25.15 -3.38 -42.11
N LEU A 296 -25.86 -3.61 -40.98
CA LEU A 296 -25.31 -3.58 -39.65
C LEU A 296 -24.20 -4.62 -39.45
N GLY A 297 -24.40 -5.83 -39.92
CA GLY A 297 -23.40 -6.90 -39.84
C GLY A 297 -22.11 -6.55 -40.58
N LEU A 298 -22.23 -5.94 -41.79
CA LEU A 298 -21.07 -5.44 -42.53
C LEU A 298 -20.36 -4.30 -41.81
N VAL A 299 -21.10 -3.37 -41.20
CA VAL A 299 -20.49 -2.29 -40.38
C VAL A 299 -19.64 -2.87 -39.26
N PHE A 300 -20.13 -3.88 -38.51
CA PHE A 300 -19.33 -4.49 -37.46
C PHE A 300 -18.12 -5.25 -38.00
N ILE A 301 -18.23 -5.96 -39.13
CA ILE A 301 -17.09 -6.64 -39.76
C ILE A 301 -16.02 -5.62 -40.21
N ILE A 302 -16.45 -4.52 -40.84
CA ILE A 302 -15.51 -3.46 -41.26
C ILE A 302 -14.88 -2.77 -40.06
N ALA A 303 -15.65 -2.48 -39.01
CA ALA A 303 -15.10 -1.92 -37.76
C ALA A 303 -14.07 -2.88 -37.14
N GLY A 304 -14.36 -4.16 -37.06
CA GLY A 304 -13.42 -5.17 -36.58
C GLY A 304 -12.14 -5.24 -37.41
N LYS A 305 -12.23 -5.09 -38.74
CA LYS A 305 -11.05 -5.03 -39.63
C LYS A 305 -10.20 -3.78 -39.39
N ASN A 306 -10.83 -2.62 -39.24
CA ASN A 306 -10.12 -1.37 -38.97
C ASN A 306 -9.41 -1.40 -37.58
N ILE A 307 -10.08 -1.90 -36.56
CA ILE A 307 -9.51 -2.02 -35.21
C ILE A 307 -8.38 -3.05 -35.21
N SER A 308 -8.53 -4.18 -35.91
CA SER A 308 -7.45 -5.18 -36.05
C SER A 308 -6.21 -4.60 -36.73
N LYS A 309 -6.40 -3.69 -37.69
CA LYS A 309 -5.29 -3.01 -38.36
C LYS A 309 -4.61 -2.01 -37.41
N ASN A 310 -5.38 -1.20 -36.69
CA ASN A 310 -4.85 -0.22 -35.74
C ASN A 310 -4.11 -0.90 -34.57
N ILE A 311 -4.62 -2.01 -34.03
CA ILE A 311 -3.91 -2.78 -32.98
C ILE A 311 -2.58 -3.35 -33.52
N GLY A 312 -2.53 -3.76 -34.79
CA GLY A 312 -1.29 -4.19 -35.41
C GLY A 312 -0.27 -3.05 -35.59
N GLU A 313 -0.74 -1.85 -35.91
CA GLU A 313 0.11 -0.66 -36.02
C GLU A 313 0.52 -0.12 -34.64
N GLU A 314 -0.38 -0.07 -33.63
CA GLU A 314 -0.06 0.32 -32.25
C GLU A 314 0.95 -0.63 -31.59
N ASN A 315 0.83 -1.96 -31.76
CA ASN A 315 1.81 -2.90 -31.22
C ASN A 315 3.18 -2.75 -31.83
N ILE A 316 3.26 -2.40 -33.14
CA ILE A 316 4.56 -2.14 -33.81
C ILE A 316 5.12 -0.79 -33.35
N GLU A 317 4.29 0.24 -33.20
CA GLU A 317 4.71 1.54 -32.68
C GLU A 317 5.09 1.47 -31.19
N GLU A 318 4.36 0.71 -30.34
CA GLU A 318 4.72 0.50 -28.95
C GLU A 318 6.03 -0.31 -28.81
N GLU A 319 6.24 -1.37 -29.61
CA GLU A 319 7.51 -2.10 -29.63
C GLU A 319 8.68 -1.22 -30.13
N VAL A 320 8.46 -0.40 -31.15
CA VAL A 320 9.48 0.54 -31.64
C VAL A 320 9.72 1.67 -30.64
N GLN A 321 8.66 2.24 -30.02
CA GLN A 321 8.80 3.27 -28.99
C GLN A 321 9.42 2.71 -27.71
N GLN A 322 9.10 1.49 -27.30
CA GLN A 322 9.76 0.84 -26.16
C GLN A 322 11.24 0.60 -26.47
N ALA A 323 11.58 0.09 -27.64
CA ALA A 323 12.97 -0.08 -28.05
C ALA A 323 13.71 1.26 -28.21
N GLU A 324 13.07 2.31 -28.72
CA GLU A 324 13.64 3.65 -28.80
C GLU A 324 13.75 4.31 -27.42
N THR A 325 12.74 4.12 -26.53
CA THR A 325 12.73 4.66 -25.17
C THR A 325 13.79 3.96 -24.31
N GLU A 326 13.93 2.63 -24.41
CA GLU A 326 15.02 1.90 -23.77
C GLU A 326 16.40 2.31 -24.30
N ALA A 327 16.53 2.54 -25.63
CA ALA A 327 17.76 3.03 -26.23
C ALA A 327 18.07 4.50 -25.89
N GLU A 328 17.06 5.34 -25.72
CA GLU A 328 17.21 6.71 -25.24
C GLU A 328 17.46 6.77 -23.73
N GLU A 329 16.82 5.92 -22.92
CA GLU A 329 17.11 5.81 -21.48
C GLU A 329 18.53 5.36 -21.21
N ILE A 330 19.05 4.41 -22.00
CA ILE A 330 20.45 3.97 -21.92
C ILE A 330 21.42 5.11 -22.34
N ARG A 331 20.98 6.06 -23.17
CA ARG A 331 21.82 7.17 -23.66
C ARG A 331 21.75 8.44 -22.80
N LYS A 332 20.79 8.54 -21.84
CA LYS A 332 20.68 9.71 -20.97
C LYS A 332 21.83 9.72 -19.94
N PRO A 333 22.52 10.84 -19.75
CA PRO A 333 23.59 10.95 -18.72
C PRO A 333 23.08 10.65 -17.29
N GLU A 334 21.81 10.89 -17.03
CA GLU A 334 21.16 10.62 -15.74
C GLU A 334 21.09 9.11 -15.41
N ASN A 335 20.98 8.26 -16.43
CA ASN A 335 20.97 6.81 -16.25
C ASN A 335 22.34 6.25 -15.85
N VAL A 336 23.41 6.89 -16.27
CA VAL A 336 24.78 6.49 -15.89
C VAL A 336 25.03 6.77 -14.41
N VAL A 337 24.44 7.82 -13.85
CA VAL A 337 24.55 8.17 -12.42
C VAL A 337 23.78 7.16 -11.56
N SER A 338 22.64 6.67 -12.03
CA SER A 338 21.88 5.62 -11.31
C SER A 338 22.60 4.27 -11.27
N LEU A 339 23.40 3.96 -12.28
CA LEU A 339 24.26 2.78 -12.31
C LEU A 339 25.46 2.86 -11.35
N LEU A 340 25.78 4.06 -10.87
CA LEU A 340 26.83 4.28 -9.87
C LEU A 340 26.32 4.08 -8.44
N GLN A 341 25.02 3.97 -8.23
CA GLN A 341 24.45 3.68 -6.91
C GLN A 341 24.70 2.22 -6.57
N VAL A 342 25.43 2.01 -5.48
CA VAL A 342 25.69 0.68 -4.93
C VAL A 342 24.60 0.36 -3.94
N ASP A 343 23.86 -0.71 -4.17
CA ASP A 343 22.84 -1.17 -3.23
C ASP A 343 23.52 -1.65 -1.92
N PRO A 344 22.98 -1.30 -0.76
CA PRO A 344 23.58 -1.69 0.52
C PRO A 344 23.66 -3.20 0.73
N ILE A 345 22.61 -3.91 0.30
CA ILE A 345 22.50 -5.37 0.39
C ILE A 345 21.85 -5.88 -0.89
N GLU A 346 22.51 -6.84 -1.56
CA GLU A 346 21.96 -7.51 -2.74
C GLU A 346 22.02 -9.03 -2.53
N LEU A 347 20.94 -9.71 -2.91
CA LEU A 347 20.85 -11.15 -3.03
C LEU A 347 20.64 -11.48 -4.51
N GLU A 348 21.66 -12.01 -5.14
CA GLU A 348 21.59 -12.46 -6.53
C GLU A 348 21.45 -13.99 -6.56
N PHE A 349 20.63 -14.50 -7.46
CA PHE A 349 20.37 -15.94 -7.57
C PHE A 349 20.22 -16.41 -9.02
N GLY A 350 20.58 -17.67 -9.25
CA GLY A 350 20.43 -18.35 -10.52
C GLY A 350 18.96 -18.66 -10.83
N TYR A 351 18.69 -18.99 -12.08
CA TYR A 351 17.32 -19.15 -12.60
C TYR A 351 16.50 -20.26 -11.91
N GLY A 352 17.14 -21.29 -11.34
CA GLY A 352 16.46 -22.36 -10.61
C GLY A 352 15.86 -21.92 -9.27
N ILE A 353 16.29 -20.77 -8.73
CA ILE A 353 15.79 -20.21 -7.45
C ILE A 353 14.66 -19.20 -7.68
N ILE A 354 14.46 -18.71 -8.91
CA ILE A 354 13.41 -17.71 -9.23
C ILE A 354 12.02 -18.10 -8.68
N PRO A 355 11.56 -19.37 -8.75
CA PRO A 355 10.27 -19.76 -8.21
C PRO A 355 10.08 -19.45 -6.71
N LEU A 356 11.16 -19.42 -5.93
CA LEU A 356 11.12 -19.08 -4.50
C LEU A 356 10.89 -17.57 -4.25
N ALA A 357 11.20 -16.73 -5.21
CA ALA A 357 11.02 -15.28 -5.15
C ALA A 357 9.74 -14.80 -5.87
N ASP A 358 9.13 -15.63 -6.73
CA ASP A 358 7.93 -15.28 -7.49
C ASP A 358 6.67 -15.63 -6.72
N VAL A 359 5.94 -14.60 -6.25
CA VAL A 359 4.69 -14.74 -5.52
C VAL A 359 3.61 -15.49 -6.33
N ASN A 360 3.60 -15.35 -7.68
CA ASN A 360 2.64 -16.03 -8.55
C ASN A 360 2.88 -17.55 -8.61
N GLN A 361 4.10 -18.00 -8.27
CA GLN A 361 4.47 -19.41 -8.20
C GLN A 361 4.45 -19.95 -6.76
N GLY A 362 3.97 -19.16 -5.80
CA GLY A 362 3.89 -19.55 -4.39
C GLY A 362 5.18 -19.31 -3.61
N GLY A 363 6.12 -18.54 -4.14
CA GLY A 363 7.35 -18.17 -3.46
C GLY A 363 7.10 -17.19 -2.31
N ASP A 364 7.73 -17.41 -1.17
CA ASP A 364 7.59 -16.62 0.07
C ASP A 364 8.90 -15.90 0.49
N LEU A 365 9.93 -15.95 -0.33
CA LEU A 365 11.24 -15.37 -0.02
C LEU A 365 11.17 -13.86 0.25
N LEU A 366 10.35 -13.13 -0.51
CA LEU A 366 10.12 -11.69 -0.30
C LEU A 366 9.54 -11.40 1.08
N ASP A 367 8.54 -12.16 1.50
CA ASP A 367 7.92 -11.99 2.82
C ASP A 367 8.91 -12.29 3.94
N ARG A 368 9.75 -13.31 3.76
CA ARG A 368 10.81 -13.65 4.71
C ARG A 368 11.85 -12.54 4.83
N VAL A 369 12.24 -11.92 3.73
CA VAL A 369 13.15 -10.75 3.73
C VAL A 369 12.57 -9.59 4.56
N VAL A 370 11.28 -9.31 4.43
CA VAL A 370 10.60 -8.29 5.24
C VAL A 370 10.61 -8.67 6.72
N MET A 371 10.34 -9.96 7.05
CA MET A 371 10.38 -10.44 8.44
C MET A 371 11.79 -10.36 9.04
N ILE A 372 12.84 -10.69 8.29
CA ILE A 372 14.24 -10.57 8.73
C ILE A 372 14.56 -9.12 9.12
N ARG A 373 14.24 -8.17 8.26
CA ARG A 373 14.47 -6.75 8.54
C ARG A 373 13.79 -6.31 9.82
N ARG A 374 12.55 -6.72 10.02
CA ARG A 374 11.77 -6.42 11.24
C ARG A 374 12.37 -7.08 12.48
N GLN A 375 12.76 -8.34 12.37
CA GLN A 375 13.38 -9.08 13.49
C GLN A 375 14.68 -8.41 13.94
N ILE A 376 15.59 -8.10 13.01
CA ILE A 376 16.85 -7.43 13.31
C ILE A 376 16.63 -6.05 13.92
N ALA A 377 15.65 -5.28 13.41
CA ALA A 377 15.31 -3.98 13.97
C ALA A 377 14.82 -4.09 15.43
N LEU A 378 14.01 -5.09 15.75
CA LEU A 378 13.53 -5.33 17.12
C LEU A 378 14.64 -5.87 18.06
N GLU A 379 15.58 -6.64 17.53
CA GLU A 379 16.67 -7.25 18.29
C GLU A 379 17.82 -6.26 18.52
N LEU A 380 18.32 -5.63 17.48
CA LEU A 380 19.50 -4.78 17.53
C LEU A 380 19.20 -3.28 17.62
N GLY A 381 17.95 -2.86 17.34
CA GLY A 381 17.55 -1.45 17.43
C GLY A 381 17.99 -0.56 16.25
N THR A 382 18.33 -1.16 15.12
CA THR A 382 18.69 -0.45 13.89
C THR A 382 17.87 -0.89 12.70
N VAL A 383 17.62 0.01 11.76
CA VAL A 383 16.87 -0.29 10.54
C VAL A 383 17.81 -0.91 9.50
N VAL A 384 17.51 -2.14 9.09
CA VAL A 384 18.25 -2.78 7.99
C VAL A 384 17.85 -2.11 6.67
N PRO A 385 18.81 -1.70 5.82
CA PRO A 385 18.54 -1.15 4.50
C PRO A 385 17.69 -2.08 3.62
N ILE A 386 17.21 -1.55 2.49
CA ILE A 386 16.48 -2.35 1.51
C ILE A 386 17.41 -3.43 0.95
N ILE A 387 16.90 -4.66 0.90
CA ILE A 387 17.59 -5.80 0.34
C ILE A 387 17.10 -5.96 -1.10
N ARG A 388 17.99 -5.80 -2.07
CA ARG A 388 17.68 -6.00 -3.49
C ARG A 388 17.78 -7.46 -3.86
N LEU A 389 16.70 -7.98 -4.44
CA LEU A 389 16.65 -9.32 -5.02
C LEU A 389 16.84 -9.19 -6.53
N ARG A 390 17.82 -9.89 -7.09
CA ARG A 390 18.12 -9.85 -8.54
C ARG A 390 18.38 -11.26 -9.07
N ASP A 391 17.86 -11.55 -10.23
CA ASP A 391 18.28 -12.71 -11.01
C ASP A 391 19.63 -12.45 -11.68
N ASN A 392 20.49 -13.47 -11.72
CA ASN A 392 21.79 -13.39 -12.37
C ASN A 392 22.02 -14.65 -13.22
N ILE A 393 21.96 -14.46 -14.54
CA ILE A 393 22.14 -15.53 -15.54
C ILE A 393 23.56 -16.11 -15.53
N GLN A 394 24.53 -15.40 -14.95
CA GLN A 394 25.93 -15.87 -14.88
C GLN A 394 26.15 -16.90 -13.77
N LEU A 395 25.21 -16.99 -12.80
CA LEU A 395 25.29 -17.96 -11.71
C LEU A 395 24.79 -19.33 -12.16
N ASN A 396 25.26 -20.37 -11.46
CA ASN A 396 24.68 -21.70 -11.61
C ASN A 396 23.18 -21.67 -11.23
N PRO A 397 22.36 -22.56 -11.81
CA PRO A 397 20.90 -22.51 -11.61
C PRO A 397 20.47 -22.46 -10.14
N ASN A 398 21.16 -23.18 -9.28
CA ASN A 398 20.83 -23.37 -7.87
C ASN A 398 21.72 -22.56 -6.92
N GLN A 399 22.58 -21.70 -7.47
CA GLN A 399 23.51 -20.87 -6.73
C GLN A 399 22.89 -19.52 -6.40
N TYR A 400 23.19 -18.99 -5.22
CA TYR A 400 22.94 -17.60 -4.87
C TYR A 400 24.18 -16.98 -4.24
N ILE A 401 24.29 -15.66 -4.33
CA ILE A 401 25.36 -14.88 -3.72
C ILE A 401 24.76 -13.71 -2.95
N ILE A 402 25.39 -13.37 -1.84
CA ILE A 402 25.02 -12.19 -1.04
C ILE A 402 26.14 -11.16 -1.16
N LYS A 403 25.76 -9.94 -1.54
CA LYS A 403 26.68 -8.81 -1.67
C LYS A 403 26.33 -7.73 -0.64
N ILE A 404 27.36 -7.16 -0.03
CA ILE A 404 27.26 -5.98 0.83
C ILE A 404 28.01 -4.84 0.14
N LYS A 405 27.30 -3.73 -0.11
CA LYS A 405 27.85 -2.57 -0.82
C LYS A 405 28.55 -2.94 -2.13
N GLY A 406 27.90 -3.85 -2.90
CA GLY A 406 28.39 -4.32 -4.20
C GLY A 406 29.52 -5.36 -4.15
N VAL A 407 30.02 -5.71 -2.96
CA VAL A 407 31.10 -6.72 -2.79
C VAL A 407 30.47 -8.04 -2.37
N GLN A 408 30.77 -9.13 -3.08
CA GLN A 408 30.37 -10.47 -2.70
C GLN A 408 30.99 -10.86 -1.36
N VAL A 409 30.16 -11.19 -0.38
CA VAL A 409 30.58 -11.60 0.97
C VAL A 409 30.51 -13.11 1.11
N THR A 410 29.48 -13.73 0.53
CA THR A 410 29.27 -15.16 0.64
C THR A 410 28.46 -15.69 -0.54
N GLU A 411 28.43 -17.01 -0.67
CA GLU A 411 27.61 -17.75 -1.65
C GLU A 411 27.02 -19.00 -1.02
N GLY A 412 25.99 -19.55 -1.64
CA GLY A 412 25.38 -20.80 -1.22
C GLY A 412 24.68 -21.48 -2.38
N GLU A 413 24.37 -22.75 -2.21
CA GLU A 413 23.66 -23.56 -3.17
C GLU A 413 22.40 -24.16 -2.55
N ILE A 414 21.28 -24.10 -3.28
CA ILE A 414 19.96 -24.56 -2.83
C ILE A 414 19.37 -25.51 -3.87
N LEU A 415 18.87 -26.64 -3.46
CA LEU A 415 18.09 -27.51 -4.31
C LEU A 415 16.58 -27.22 -4.12
N PHE A 416 15.97 -26.70 -5.18
CA PHE A 416 14.52 -26.53 -5.24
C PHE A 416 13.82 -27.91 -5.07
N ASP A 417 12.66 -27.97 -4.44
CA ASP A 417 11.92 -29.20 -4.11
C ASP A 417 12.64 -30.20 -3.18
N HIS A 418 13.70 -29.77 -2.49
CA HIS A 418 14.39 -30.57 -1.49
C HIS A 418 14.39 -29.86 -0.13
N TYR A 419 14.59 -30.66 0.92
CA TYR A 419 14.76 -30.19 2.29
C TYR A 419 16.15 -30.48 2.77
N MET A 420 16.71 -29.62 3.60
CA MET A 420 18.02 -29.85 4.21
C MET A 420 17.81 -30.49 5.60
N ALA A 421 18.37 -31.67 5.78
CA ALA A 421 18.37 -32.38 7.06
C ALA A 421 19.73 -32.25 7.73
N MET A 422 19.77 -31.74 8.94
CA MET A 422 20.96 -31.56 9.76
C MET A 422 20.91 -32.49 10.97
N ASN A 423 22.03 -33.19 11.24
CA ASN A 423 22.15 -34.06 12.40
C ASN A 423 22.55 -33.24 13.65
N PRO A 424 21.72 -33.15 14.71
CA PRO A 424 22.04 -32.41 15.91
C PRO A 424 23.03 -33.15 16.85
N GLY A 425 23.64 -34.30 16.42
CA GLY A 425 24.67 -35.01 17.15
C GLY A 425 24.22 -36.31 17.87
N TYR A 426 22.92 -36.65 17.81
CA TYR A 426 22.37 -37.84 18.51
C TYR A 426 21.28 -38.57 17.70
N VAL A 427 21.45 -38.69 16.43
CA VAL A 427 20.50 -39.39 15.56
C VAL A 427 20.77 -40.87 15.57
N GLU A 428 19.71 -41.69 15.73
CA GLU A 428 19.83 -43.15 15.84
C GLU A 428 20.12 -43.87 14.52
N GLU A 429 19.70 -43.29 13.38
CA GLU A 429 19.84 -43.91 12.07
C GLU A 429 20.23 -42.86 11.00
N GLU A 430 21.19 -43.16 10.14
CA GLU A 430 21.59 -42.30 9.04
C GLU A 430 20.57 -42.32 7.89
N ILE A 431 20.21 -41.13 7.36
CA ILE A 431 19.36 -41.00 6.20
C ILE A 431 20.21 -40.82 4.94
N THR A 432 19.80 -41.50 3.89
CA THR A 432 20.45 -41.38 2.57
C THR A 432 19.93 -40.16 1.82
N GLY A 433 20.84 -39.33 1.31
CA GLY A 433 20.53 -38.13 0.54
C GLY A 433 21.79 -37.57 -0.14
N ILE A 434 21.73 -36.35 -0.64
CA ILE A 434 22.86 -35.68 -1.25
C ILE A 434 23.65 -34.94 -0.16
N PRO A 435 24.90 -35.31 0.14
CA PRO A 435 25.67 -34.63 1.19
C PRO A 435 25.96 -33.19 0.80
N THR A 436 25.85 -32.30 1.77
CA THR A 436 26.08 -30.86 1.62
C THR A 436 26.54 -30.24 2.95
N PHE A 437 26.73 -28.92 2.94
CA PHE A 437 26.97 -28.13 4.15
C PHE A 437 25.92 -27.02 4.24
N GLU A 438 25.45 -26.77 5.44
CA GLU A 438 24.57 -25.63 5.72
C GLU A 438 25.40 -24.33 5.56
N PRO A 439 24.92 -23.35 4.75
CA PRO A 439 25.76 -22.23 4.34
C PRO A 439 26.06 -21.20 5.43
N SER A 440 25.24 -21.10 6.51
CA SER A 440 25.43 -20.09 7.57
C SER A 440 26.55 -20.47 8.54
N PHE A 441 26.53 -21.72 9.00
CA PHE A 441 27.43 -22.23 10.08
C PHE A 441 28.36 -23.32 9.60
N HIS A 442 28.30 -23.67 8.32
CA HIS A 442 29.11 -24.72 7.69
C HIS A 442 28.97 -26.11 8.33
N LEU A 443 27.77 -26.38 8.87
CA LEU A 443 27.44 -27.65 9.49
C LEU A 443 27.20 -28.73 8.42
N PRO A 444 27.64 -29.99 8.64
CA PRO A 444 27.33 -31.11 7.74
C PRO A 444 25.81 -31.30 7.64
N ALA A 445 25.30 -31.37 6.42
CA ALA A 445 23.88 -31.52 6.14
C ALA A 445 23.67 -32.46 4.93
N ILE A 446 22.42 -32.86 4.72
CA ILE A 446 22.01 -33.76 3.66
C ILE A 446 20.77 -33.22 3.00
N TRP A 447 20.74 -33.10 1.67
CA TRP A 447 19.51 -32.82 0.93
C TRP A 447 18.67 -34.10 0.82
N ILE A 448 17.40 -33.99 1.24
CA ILE A 448 16.40 -35.06 1.24
C ILE A 448 15.18 -34.63 0.44
N THR A 449 14.43 -35.60 -0.09
CA THR A 449 13.17 -35.36 -0.78
C THR A 449 12.01 -35.13 0.20
N GLU A 450 10.90 -34.52 -0.27
CA GLU A 450 9.65 -34.38 0.51
C GLU A 450 9.19 -35.70 1.14
N ALA A 451 9.29 -36.81 0.40
CA ALA A 451 8.86 -38.14 0.89
C ALA A 451 9.69 -38.64 2.09
N GLN A 452 10.90 -38.12 2.27
CA GLN A 452 11.80 -38.50 3.37
C GLN A 452 11.68 -37.57 4.60
N ARG A 453 10.99 -36.44 4.46
CA ARG A 453 10.88 -35.39 5.47
C ARG A 453 10.36 -35.90 6.81
N GLU A 454 9.17 -36.52 6.81
CA GLU A 454 8.54 -37.03 8.04
C GLU A 454 9.43 -38.08 8.74
N ARG A 455 10.11 -38.93 7.96
CA ARG A 455 11.04 -39.92 8.50
C ARG A 455 12.27 -39.23 9.11
N ALA A 456 12.81 -38.19 8.47
CA ALA A 456 13.95 -37.43 8.98
C ALA A 456 13.61 -36.78 10.33
N GLU A 457 12.47 -36.08 10.38
CA GLU A 457 11.98 -35.45 11.62
C GLU A 457 11.75 -36.45 12.72
N SER A 458 11.20 -37.65 12.41
CA SER A 458 10.98 -38.73 13.40
C SER A 458 12.27 -39.38 13.96
N LEU A 459 13.33 -39.32 13.17
CA LEU A 459 14.67 -39.81 13.59
C LEU A 459 15.48 -38.74 14.35
N GLY A 460 14.93 -37.53 14.52
CA GLY A 460 15.55 -36.46 15.28
C GLY A 460 16.44 -35.52 14.45
N TYR A 461 16.38 -35.55 13.10
CA TYR A 461 17.02 -34.54 12.26
C TYR A 461 16.28 -33.21 12.34
N THR A 462 17.03 -32.11 12.30
CA THR A 462 16.45 -30.80 12.05
C THR A 462 16.28 -30.63 10.55
N VAL A 463 15.02 -30.53 10.08
CA VAL A 463 14.69 -30.43 8.65
C VAL A 463 14.25 -29.01 8.32
N VAL A 464 14.89 -28.40 7.32
CA VAL A 464 14.66 -26.99 6.91
C VAL A 464 14.39 -26.91 5.42
N ASP A 465 13.42 -26.08 5.02
CA ASP A 465 13.09 -25.79 3.63
C ASP A 465 14.09 -24.82 2.99
N ALA A 466 14.18 -24.83 1.66
CA ALA A 466 15.12 -24.04 0.90
C ALA A 466 15.00 -22.51 1.15
N PRO A 467 13.80 -21.88 1.20
CA PRO A 467 13.67 -20.47 1.54
C PRO A 467 14.17 -20.12 2.94
N SER A 468 13.96 -21.01 3.93
CA SER A 468 14.45 -20.80 5.30
C SER A 468 15.97 -20.82 5.38
N ILE A 469 16.63 -21.64 4.58
CA ILE A 469 18.10 -21.68 4.53
C ILE A 469 18.65 -20.35 4.03
N ILE A 470 18.11 -19.84 2.90
CA ILE A 470 18.49 -18.51 2.39
C ILE A 470 18.23 -17.42 3.43
N ALA A 471 17.07 -17.47 4.08
CA ALA A 471 16.67 -16.50 5.10
C ALA A 471 17.61 -16.51 6.31
N THR A 472 18.00 -17.69 6.79
CA THR A 472 18.96 -17.85 7.90
C THR A 472 20.33 -17.31 7.49
N HIS A 473 20.84 -17.70 6.32
CA HIS A 473 22.13 -17.24 5.82
C HIS A 473 22.16 -15.72 5.63
N LEU A 474 21.11 -15.15 5.03
CA LEU A 474 20.96 -13.71 4.87
C LEU A 474 20.92 -12.99 6.23
N THR A 475 20.23 -13.54 7.21
CA THR A 475 20.15 -12.99 8.58
C THR A 475 21.53 -12.93 9.22
N GLU A 476 22.31 -14.00 9.13
CA GLU A 476 23.63 -14.09 9.71
C GLU A 476 24.63 -13.12 9.03
N VAL A 477 24.57 -13.04 7.70
CA VAL A 477 25.37 -12.06 6.93
C VAL A 477 25.00 -10.63 7.32
N ILE A 478 23.73 -10.30 7.47
CA ILE A 478 23.32 -8.96 7.90
C ILE A 478 23.81 -8.67 9.32
N ARG A 479 23.70 -9.62 10.26
CA ARG A 479 24.19 -9.43 11.63
C ARG A 479 25.69 -9.16 11.69
N SER A 480 26.48 -9.92 10.94
CA SER A 480 27.94 -9.75 10.91
C SER A 480 28.39 -8.44 10.28
N HIS A 481 27.57 -7.87 9.37
CA HIS A 481 27.88 -6.62 8.67
C HIS A 481 27.03 -5.42 9.13
N ILE A 482 26.18 -5.58 10.16
CA ILE A 482 25.24 -4.53 10.60
C ILE A 482 25.93 -3.24 11.00
N ALA A 483 27.11 -3.33 11.59
CA ALA A 483 27.89 -2.17 12.00
C ALA A 483 28.32 -1.30 10.81
N GLU A 484 28.71 -1.90 9.68
CA GLU A 484 29.08 -1.16 8.48
C GLU A 484 27.87 -0.68 7.67
N LEU A 485 26.73 -1.32 7.83
CA LEU A 485 25.46 -0.93 7.19
C LEU A 485 24.84 0.30 7.84
N LEU A 486 25.17 0.60 9.10
CA LEU A 486 24.68 1.79 9.81
C LEU A 486 25.31 3.06 9.24
N THR A 487 24.52 3.84 8.49
CA THR A 487 24.94 5.09 7.86
C THR A 487 24.77 6.30 8.80
N ARG A 488 25.38 7.42 8.45
CA ARG A 488 25.14 8.71 9.17
C ARG A 488 23.70 9.17 9.07
N GLN A 489 23.04 8.87 7.96
CA GLN A 489 21.63 9.22 7.78
C GLN A 489 20.75 8.42 8.75
N ASP A 490 21.04 7.13 8.93
CA ASP A 490 20.29 6.28 9.87
C ASP A 490 20.48 6.80 11.31
N VAL A 491 21.71 7.17 11.67
CA VAL A 491 21.97 7.77 12.98
C VAL A 491 21.24 9.10 13.14
N GLN A 492 21.19 9.95 12.10
CA GLN A 492 20.40 11.18 12.15
C GLN A 492 18.91 10.89 12.36
N ASN A 493 18.37 9.87 11.71
CA ASN A 493 16.97 9.47 11.88
C ASN A 493 16.71 8.97 13.32
N LEU A 494 17.62 8.16 13.88
CA LEU A 494 17.54 7.71 15.27
C LEU A 494 17.59 8.90 16.26
N VAL A 495 18.49 9.86 16.03
CA VAL A 495 18.60 11.08 16.82
C VAL A 495 17.34 11.92 16.74
N ASN A 496 16.77 12.10 15.55
CA ASN A 496 15.53 12.86 15.36
C ASN A 496 14.36 12.23 16.10
N ASN A 497 14.23 10.90 16.04
CA ASN A 497 13.20 10.16 16.76
C ASN A 497 13.37 10.32 18.30
N LEU A 498 14.60 10.19 18.81
CA LEU A 498 14.85 10.43 20.23
C LEU A 498 14.57 11.88 20.63
N LYS A 499 14.85 12.85 19.76
CA LYS A 499 14.62 14.28 20.00
C LYS A 499 13.14 14.63 20.21
N GLU A 500 12.22 13.91 19.56
CA GLU A 500 10.79 14.13 19.74
C GLU A 500 10.33 13.88 21.19
N SER A 501 10.92 12.87 21.84
CA SER A 501 10.60 12.51 23.23
C SER A 501 11.53 13.16 24.25
N ASN A 502 12.81 13.34 23.91
CA ASN A 502 13.88 13.79 24.81
C ASN A 502 14.71 14.97 24.22
N PRO A 503 14.09 16.12 23.91
CA PRO A 503 14.77 17.22 23.21
C PRO A 503 15.94 17.81 23.99
N VAL A 504 15.86 17.88 25.31
CA VAL A 504 16.88 18.46 26.16
C VAL A 504 18.20 17.69 26.09
N LEU A 505 18.11 16.34 26.18
CA LEU A 505 19.26 15.46 26.12
C LEU A 505 19.94 15.52 24.74
N VAL A 506 19.16 15.48 23.67
CA VAL A 506 19.70 15.54 22.31
C VAL A 506 20.39 16.90 22.06
N ASP A 507 19.77 18.03 22.45
CA ASP A 507 20.34 19.37 22.25
C ASP A 507 21.58 19.63 23.14
N GLU A 508 21.75 18.90 24.23
CA GLU A 508 22.96 18.92 25.06
C GLU A 508 24.09 18.14 24.39
N LEU A 509 23.82 16.93 23.89
CA LEU A 509 24.82 16.03 23.33
C LEU A 509 25.27 16.44 21.94
N THR A 510 24.34 16.63 20.99
CA THR A 510 24.70 16.90 19.60
C THR A 510 24.07 18.20 19.07
N PRO A 511 24.84 19.09 18.39
CA PRO A 511 26.27 18.96 18.01
C PRO A 511 27.25 19.47 19.06
N LYS A 512 26.85 19.83 20.28
CA LYS A 512 27.66 20.56 21.25
C LYS A 512 28.85 19.76 21.82
N LEU A 513 28.59 18.54 22.26
CA LEU A 513 29.58 17.66 22.88
C LEU A 513 30.16 16.68 21.86
N LEU A 514 29.29 16.00 21.08
CA LEU A 514 29.67 15.02 20.05
C LEU A 514 29.02 15.34 18.71
N GLY A 515 29.74 15.11 17.62
CA GLY A 515 29.21 15.12 16.27
C GLY A 515 28.54 13.78 15.92
N LEU A 516 27.66 13.76 14.90
CA LEU A 516 27.01 12.55 14.42
C LEU A 516 27.98 11.42 14.07
N GLY A 517 29.19 11.75 13.56
CA GLY A 517 30.19 10.74 13.22
C GLY A 517 30.78 10.04 14.44
N GLU A 518 30.92 10.74 15.58
CA GLU A 518 31.38 10.16 16.84
C GLU A 518 30.31 9.27 17.44
N ILE A 519 29.04 9.71 17.43
CA ILE A 519 27.89 8.92 17.86
C ILE A 519 27.75 7.66 16.98
N GLN A 520 27.84 7.81 15.64
CA GLN A 520 27.82 6.68 14.71
C GLN A 520 28.86 5.63 15.08
N LYS A 521 30.07 6.06 15.39
CA LYS A 521 31.18 5.15 15.69
C LYS A 521 30.97 4.37 16.99
N VAL A 522 30.42 5.01 18.03
CA VAL A 522 30.02 4.32 19.27
C VAL A 522 28.92 3.29 19.00
N LEU A 523 27.87 3.69 18.24
CA LEU A 523 26.80 2.75 17.89
C LEU A 523 27.29 1.58 17.03
N GLN A 524 28.21 1.83 16.09
CA GLN A 524 28.86 0.80 15.29
C GLN A 524 29.70 -0.14 16.13
N ASN A 525 30.42 0.34 17.14
CA ASN A 525 31.20 -0.49 18.05
C ASN A 525 30.29 -1.42 18.87
N LEU A 526 29.16 -0.92 19.37
CA LEU A 526 28.18 -1.74 20.07
C LEU A 526 27.59 -2.84 19.16
N LEU A 527 27.18 -2.47 17.96
CA LEU A 527 26.61 -3.40 16.97
C LEU A 527 27.63 -4.46 16.51
N ARG A 528 28.93 -4.11 16.38
CA ARG A 528 30.00 -5.04 16.02
C ARG A 528 30.16 -6.15 17.06
N GLU A 529 29.91 -5.82 18.31
CA GLU A 529 29.91 -6.79 19.42
C GLU A 529 28.51 -7.39 19.68
N GLY A 530 27.56 -7.15 18.77
CA GLY A 530 26.21 -7.69 18.85
C GLY A 530 25.35 -7.09 19.97
N ILE A 531 25.74 -5.93 20.54
CA ILE A 531 24.96 -5.26 21.58
C ILE A 531 23.89 -4.41 20.93
N SER A 532 22.66 -4.54 21.43
CA SER A 532 21.50 -3.79 20.94
C SER A 532 21.65 -2.30 21.26
N ILE A 533 21.38 -1.46 20.25
CA ILE A 533 21.31 0.00 20.39
C ILE A 533 19.88 0.51 20.58
N ARG A 534 18.93 -0.39 20.88
CA ARG A 534 17.51 -0.06 21.00
C ARG A 534 17.23 0.92 22.15
N ASP A 535 17.97 0.82 23.24
CA ASP A 535 17.90 1.76 24.36
C ASP A 535 18.78 2.99 24.10
N LEU A 536 18.40 3.78 23.08
CA LEU A 536 19.09 5.02 22.72
C LEU A 536 19.09 6.05 23.85
N LEU A 537 18.08 6.03 24.74
CA LEU A 537 18.01 6.96 25.85
C LEU A 537 19.19 6.74 26.80
N SER A 538 19.37 5.53 27.31
CA SER A 538 20.50 5.20 28.20
C SER A 538 21.86 5.39 27.53
N ILE A 539 21.96 5.08 26.23
CA ILE A 539 23.18 5.34 25.44
C ILE A 539 23.51 6.83 25.41
N PHE A 540 22.53 7.68 25.10
CA PHE A 540 22.73 9.13 24.97
C PHE A 540 22.98 9.79 26.31
N GLU A 541 22.33 9.36 27.40
CA GLU A 541 22.63 9.83 28.76
C GLU A 541 24.06 9.50 29.14
N SER A 542 24.53 8.28 28.93
CA SER A 542 25.92 7.92 29.19
C SER A 542 26.91 8.69 28.33
N LEU A 543 26.59 8.96 27.06
CA LEU A 543 27.41 9.75 26.18
C LEU A 543 27.48 11.22 26.67
N ALA A 544 26.36 11.82 27.07
CA ALA A 544 26.33 13.20 27.57
C ALA A 544 27.14 13.38 28.83
N ASP A 545 27.08 12.40 29.77
CA ASP A 545 27.85 12.44 31.03
C ASP A 545 29.36 12.33 30.79
N HIS A 546 29.81 11.49 29.86
CA HIS A 546 31.23 11.19 29.70
C HIS A 546 31.90 11.92 28.54
N ALA A 547 31.17 12.48 27.58
CA ALA A 547 31.75 13.23 26.45
C ALA A 547 32.46 14.52 26.86
N GLN A 548 32.19 15.05 28.05
CA GLN A 548 32.92 16.20 28.62
C GLN A 548 34.35 15.79 29.05
N THR A 549 34.55 14.54 29.40
CA THR A 549 35.83 14.04 29.93
C THR A 549 36.69 13.39 28.83
N SER A 550 36.07 12.68 27.89
CA SER A 550 36.76 12.02 26.78
C SER A 550 35.96 12.11 25.50
N ARG A 551 36.63 12.34 24.36
CA ARG A 551 36.05 12.20 23.01
C ARG A 551 36.50 10.95 22.28
N ASP A 552 37.30 10.12 22.94
CA ASP A 552 37.67 8.81 22.36
C ASP A 552 36.46 7.92 22.30
N THR A 553 36.07 7.58 21.07
CA THR A 553 34.85 6.77 20.80
C THR A 553 34.93 5.36 21.36
N ASP A 554 36.12 4.78 21.51
CA ASP A 554 36.32 3.45 22.09
C ASP A 554 36.13 3.52 23.61
N VAL A 555 36.66 4.53 24.27
CA VAL A 555 36.46 4.79 25.70
C VAL A 555 34.99 5.10 26.00
N LEU A 556 34.36 5.93 25.17
CA LEU A 556 32.92 6.23 25.30
C LEU A 556 32.07 4.97 25.15
N THR A 557 32.47 4.06 24.23
CA THR A 557 31.77 2.77 24.06
C THR A 557 31.82 1.95 25.35
N GLU A 558 32.95 1.93 26.09
CA GLU A 558 33.06 1.20 27.36
C GLU A 558 32.13 1.79 28.43
N TYR A 559 32.01 3.10 28.53
CA TYR A 559 31.04 3.71 29.46
C TYR A 559 29.60 3.41 29.10
N VAL A 560 29.26 3.47 27.81
CA VAL A 560 27.92 3.09 27.33
C VAL A 560 27.64 1.62 27.62
N ARG A 561 28.60 0.69 27.43
CA ARG A 561 28.45 -0.71 27.77
C ARG A 561 28.13 -0.92 29.25
N GLN A 562 28.81 -0.16 30.15
CA GLN A 562 28.52 -0.22 31.58
C GLN A 562 27.10 0.27 31.92
N SER A 563 26.59 1.28 31.23
CA SER A 563 25.18 1.72 31.41
C SER A 563 24.19 0.68 30.89
N LEU A 564 24.57 -0.14 29.90
CA LEU A 564 23.77 -1.21 29.32
C LEU A 564 23.97 -2.57 30.03
N LYS A 565 24.58 -2.61 31.21
CA LYS A 565 24.94 -3.88 31.93
C LYS A 565 23.78 -4.84 32.04
N ARG A 566 22.55 -4.36 32.30
CA ARG A 566 21.36 -5.20 32.41
C ARG A 566 21.03 -5.91 31.09
N ALA A 567 21.14 -5.21 29.97
CA ALA A 567 20.89 -5.78 28.64
C ALA A 567 21.98 -6.79 28.26
N ILE A 568 23.26 -6.47 28.58
CA ILE A 568 24.41 -7.36 28.35
C ILE A 568 24.29 -8.62 29.22
N SER A 569 23.98 -8.45 30.51
CA SER A 569 23.79 -9.58 31.43
C SER A 569 22.65 -10.49 30.99
N SER A 570 21.49 -9.93 30.66
CA SER A 570 20.34 -10.68 30.18
C SER A 570 20.62 -11.47 28.89
N LYS A 571 21.50 -10.96 28.03
CA LYS A 571 21.86 -11.62 26.77
C LYS A 571 22.80 -12.81 26.96
N TYR A 572 23.80 -12.66 27.79
CA TYR A 572 24.91 -13.64 27.91
C TYR A 572 24.86 -14.51 29.15
N PHE A 573 24.12 -14.11 30.16
CA PHE A 573 24.04 -14.79 31.45
C PHE A 573 22.59 -15.09 31.81
N PRO A 574 22.10 -16.35 31.59
CA PRO A 574 20.76 -16.75 31.98
C PRO A 574 20.55 -16.68 33.51
N SER A 575 19.43 -16.11 33.94
CA SER A 575 19.14 -15.78 35.34
C SER A 575 19.00 -17.00 36.28
N ASN A 576 18.93 -18.22 35.76
CA ASN A 576 18.65 -19.42 36.54
C ASN A 576 19.79 -20.46 36.53
N GLU A 577 20.92 -20.14 35.92
CA GLU A 577 22.04 -21.08 35.78
C GLU A 577 23.36 -20.41 36.10
N THR A 578 24.24 -21.14 36.79
CA THR A 578 25.64 -20.69 36.97
C THR A 578 26.36 -20.70 35.64
N THR A 579 26.76 -19.52 35.14
CA THR A 579 27.44 -19.42 33.87
C THR A 579 28.93 -19.70 34.00
N SER A 580 29.42 -20.62 33.17
CA SER A 580 30.84 -20.95 33.08
C SER A 580 31.57 -19.88 32.26
N VAL A 581 32.64 -19.34 32.80
CA VAL A 581 33.42 -18.28 32.18
C VAL A 581 34.92 -18.57 32.27
N ILE A 582 35.67 -17.93 31.37
CA ILE A 582 37.14 -17.91 31.39
C ILE A 582 37.59 -16.57 31.98
N THR A 583 38.61 -16.58 32.83
CA THR A 583 39.20 -15.37 33.39
C THR A 583 40.58 -15.08 32.77
N LEU A 584 41.05 -13.84 32.85
CA LEU A 584 42.44 -13.50 32.50
C LEU A 584 43.34 -13.53 33.73
N ASP A 585 44.57 -14.10 33.57
CA ASP A 585 45.60 -14.00 34.57
C ASP A 585 45.95 -12.50 34.77
N PRO A 586 46.05 -11.99 36.01
CA PRO A 586 46.48 -10.62 36.30
C PRO A 586 47.77 -10.22 35.61
N LYS A 587 48.69 -11.15 35.35
CA LYS A 587 49.93 -10.89 34.60
C LYS A 587 49.66 -10.56 33.12
N VAL A 588 48.71 -11.28 32.52
CA VAL A 588 48.28 -11.01 31.12
C VAL A 588 47.62 -9.62 31.04
N GLU A 589 46.74 -9.30 31.99
CA GLU A 589 46.15 -7.97 32.06
C GLU A 589 47.22 -6.83 32.17
N GLN A 590 48.19 -7.06 33.04
CA GLN A 590 49.31 -6.09 33.21
C GLN A 590 50.17 -6.00 31.96
N GLU A 591 50.44 -7.08 31.27
CA GLU A 591 51.19 -7.09 30.00
C GLU A 591 50.47 -6.31 28.90
N ILE A 592 49.14 -6.57 28.76
CA ILE A 592 48.32 -5.81 27.80
C ILE A 592 48.37 -4.32 28.12
N MET A 593 48.16 -3.93 29.37
CA MET A 593 48.17 -2.51 29.78
C MET A 593 49.53 -1.86 29.57
N SER A 594 50.64 -2.56 29.83
CA SER A 594 51.99 -2.04 29.61
C SER A 594 52.32 -1.87 28.11
N SER A 595 51.62 -2.60 27.25
CA SER A 595 51.80 -2.58 25.79
C SER A 595 50.94 -1.52 25.09
N VAL A 596 50.06 -0.83 25.82
CA VAL A 596 49.26 0.29 25.29
C VAL A 596 50.07 1.54 25.14
N LYS A 597 50.12 2.08 23.93
CA LYS A 597 50.77 3.39 23.64
C LYS A 597 49.70 4.43 23.31
N GLN A 598 49.78 5.56 23.98
CA GLN A 598 48.89 6.70 23.70
C GLN A 598 49.52 7.62 22.63
N THR A 599 48.72 8.03 21.64
CA THR A 599 49.06 9.01 20.62
C THR A 599 47.98 10.08 20.52
N GLU A 600 48.23 11.14 19.76
CA GLU A 600 47.26 12.19 19.49
C GLU A 600 46.01 11.68 18.72
N GLN A 601 46.12 10.51 18.08
CA GLN A 601 45.05 9.88 17.29
C GLN A 601 44.28 8.76 18.04
N GLY A 602 44.63 8.50 19.31
CA GLY A 602 44.05 7.48 20.15
C GLY A 602 45.07 6.51 20.71
N ALA A 603 44.61 5.55 21.51
CA ALA A 603 45.43 4.51 22.11
C ALA A 603 45.47 3.25 21.19
N TYR A 604 46.68 2.72 20.97
CA TYR A 604 46.87 1.46 20.22
C TYR A 604 47.77 0.50 20.99
N LEU A 605 47.52 -0.79 20.75
CA LEU A 605 48.28 -1.87 21.40
C LEU A 605 49.51 -2.22 20.55
N THR A 606 50.68 -2.28 21.20
CA THR A 606 51.95 -2.71 20.58
C THR A 606 52.55 -3.81 21.46
N MET A 607 52.18 -5.04 21.19
CA MET A 607 52.63 -6.21 21.94
C MET A 607 53.66 -7.02 21.15
N ASP A 608 54.57 -7.66 21.86
CA ASP A 608 55.53 -8.61 21.27
C ASP A 608 54.77 -9.77 20.55
N PRO A 609 55.12 -10.10 19.30
CA PRO A 609 54.46 -11.16 18.55
C PRO A 609 54.51 -12.56 19.23
N GLU A 610 55.61 -12.88 19.95
CA GLU A 610 55.69 -14.15 20.65
C GLU A 610 54.72 -14.21 21.83
N LYS A 611 54.57 -13.13 22.59
CA LYS A 611 53.61 -13.01 23.67
C LYS A 611 52.16 -13.01 23.15
N THR A 612 51.91 -12.26 22.06
CA THR A 612 50.60 -12.30 21.39
C THR A 612 50.20 -13.71 21.02
N LYS A 613 51.13 -14.47 20.42
CA LYS A 613 50.88 -15.86 20.03
C LYS A 613 50.59 -16.75 21.23
N ALA A 614 51.40 -16.61 22.34
CA ALA A 614 51.16 -17.39 23.55
C ALA A 614 49.78 -17.13 24.16
N ILE A 615 49.36 -15.87 24.20
CA ILE A 615 48.00 -15.50 24.65
C ILE A 615 46.95 -16.11 23.76
N MET A 616 47.10 -16.02 22.42
CA MET A 616 46.14 -16.56 21.44
C MET A 616 46.01 -18.08 21.53
N ASP A 617 47.13 -18.79 21.70
CA ASP A 617 47.14 -20.26 21.88
C ASP A 617 46.46 -20.65 23.21
N SER A 618 46.67 -19.86 24.28
CA SER A 618 45.97 -20.06 25.56
C SER A 618 44.47 -19.78 25.43
N VAL A 619 44.06 -18.71 24.77
CA VAL A 619 42.63 -18.39 24.49
C VAL A 619 42.00 -19.55 23.72
N ARG A 620 42.63 -20.05 22.66
CA ARG A 620 42.11 -21.16 21.87
C ARG A 620 41.90 -22.40 22.73
N THR A 621 42.87 -22.78 23.55
CA THR A 621 42.78 -23.95 24.40
C THR A 621 41.64 -23.86 25.41
N GLU A 622 41.44 -22.69 26.00
CA GLU A 622 40.40 -22.49 27.01
C GLU A 622 39.00 -22.36 26.37
N THR A 623 38.88 -21.74 25.18
CA THR A 623 37.62 -21.68 24.46
C THR A 623 37.18 -23.04 23.93
N GLU A 624 38.06 -23.86 23.37
CA GLU A 624 37.78 -25.22 22.93
C GLU A 624 37.26 -26.10 24.09
N LYS A 625 37.75 -25.91 25.33
CA LYS A 625 37.22 -26.62 26.50
C LYS A 625 35.76 -26.24 26.77
N LEU A 626 35.38 -24.94 26.69
CA LEU A 626 34.00 -24.51 26.89
C LEU A 626 33.08 -25.00 25.78
N GLU A 627 33.53 -24.92 24.55
CA GLU A 627 32.77 -25.37 23.39
C GLU A 627 32.53 -26.88 23.43
N SER A 628 33.53 -27.66 23.87
CA SER A 628 33.35 -29.12 24.08
C SER A 628 32.31 -29.48 25.15
N LEU A 629 31.99 -28.53 26.03
CA LEU A 629 30.93 -28.64 27.03
C LEU A 629 29.57 -28.08 26.51
N GLY A 630 29.51 -27.67 25.24
CA GLY A 630 28.32 -27.08 24.66
C GLY A 630 28.00 -25.66 25.19
N LYS A 631 29.00 -24.94 25.71
CA LYS A 631 28.83 -23.61 26.31
C LYS A 631 29.49 -22.52 25.45
N ASN A 632 28.92 -21.34 25.47
CA ASN A 632 29.48 -20.19 24.74
C ASN A 632 30.84 -19.74 25.33
N PRO A 633 31.82 -19.39 24.50
CA PRO A 633 33.13 -18.92 24.95
C PRO A 633 33.03 -17.48 25.48
N ILE A 634 32.88 -17.32 26.80
CA ILE A 634 32.79 -16.00 27.46
C ILE A 634 34.06 -15.78 28.29
N ILE A 635 34.77 -14.69 28.01
CA ILE A 635 35.93 -14.25 28.81
C ILE A 635 35.56 -13.02 29.62
N ILE A 636 35.87 -13.05 30.93
CA ILE A 636 35.70 -11.93 31.84
C ILE A 636 37.06 -11.32 32.17
N THR A 637 37.14 -9.99 32.10
CA THR A 637 38.35 -9.22 32.36
C THR A 637 38.06 -7.89 33.11
N SER A 638 39.07 -7.18 33.50
CA SER A 638 38.94 -5.84 34.09
C SER A 638 38.42 -4.83 33.04
N PRO A 639 37.63 -3.82 33.45
CA PRO A 639 37.04 -2.84 32.51
C PRO A 639 38.09 -2.10 31.66
N ILE A 640 39.28 -1.84 32.21
CA ILE A 640 40.34 -1.12 31.55
C ILE A 640 40.98 -1.97 30.44
N VAL A 641 41.08 -3.28 30.63
CA VAL A 641 41.73 -4.24 29.72
C VAL A 641 40.78 -4.71 28.60
N ARG A 642 39.48 -4.76 28.92
CA ARG A 642 38.45 -5.37 28.03
C ARG A 642 38.57 -4.92 26.58
N MET A 643 38.60 -3.62 26.33
CA MET A 643 38.65 -3.03 25.00
C MET A 643 39.90 -3.49 24.22
N TYR A 644 41.05 -3.48 24.87
CA TYR A 644 42.32 -3.85 24.24
C TYR A 644 42.39 -5.36 23.99
N PHE A 645 41.87 -6.15 24.91
CA PHE A 645 41.82 -7.61 24.76
C PHE A 645 40.85 -8.00 23.64
N LYS A 646 39.68 -7.36 23.55
CA LYS A 646 38.75 -7.60 22.44
C LYS A 646 39.38 -7.27 21.10
N LYS A 647 40.05 -6.12 20.95
CA LYS A 647 40.76 -5.75 19.73
C LYS A 647 41.90 -6.72 19.38
N LEU A 648 42.55 -7.29 20.37
CA LEU A 648 43.62 -8.27 20.17
C LEU A 648 43.09 -9.60 19.63
N THR A 649 41.86 -9.97 20.02
CA THR A 649 41.28 -11.30 19.75
C THR A 649 40.28 -11.31 18.60
N GLU A 650 39.71 -10.16 18.17
CA GLU A 650 38.60 -10.10 17.20
C GLU A 650 38.94 -10.68 15.82
N ASP A 651 40.20 -10.56 15.36
CA ASP A 651 40.63 -11.10 14.09
C ASP A 651 40.81 -12.63 14.10
N TYR A 652 41.01 -13.21 15.28
CA TYR A 652 41.31 -14.64 15.47
C TYR A 652 40.11 -15.44 15.92
N PHE A 653 39.20 -14.82 16.72
CA PHE A 653 38.07 -15.48 17.37
C PHE A 653 36.80 -14.63 17.19
N LYS A 654 36.07 -14.86 16.11
CA LYS A 654 34.87 -14.06 15.76
C LYS A 654 33.76 -14.19 16.81
N ASP A 655 33.55 -15.38 17.36
CA ASP A 655 32.46 -15.69 18.29
C ASP A 655 32.82 -15.51 19.76
N LEU A 656 34.03 -15.03 20.05
CA LEU A 656 34.50 -14.81 21.40
C LEU A 656 33.83 -13.60 22.05
N ILE A 657 33.12 -13.85 23.12
CA ILE A 657 32.44 -12.84 23.93
C ILE A 657 33.39 -12.35 25.02
N VAL A 658 33.73 -11.07 25.02
CA VAL A 658 34.57 -10.44 26.05
C VAL A 658 33.74 -9.43 26.82
N VAL A 659 33.60 -9.66 28.15
CA VAL A 659 32.78 -8.86 29.06
C VAL A 659 33.65 -8.38 30.21
N SER A 660 33.41 -7.17 30.71
CA SER A 660 34.07 -6.67 31.91
C SER A 660 33.25 -6.99 33.18
N TYR A 661 33.91 -7.03 34.33
CA TYR A 661 33.21 -7.23 35.61
C TYR A 661 32.12 -6.17 35.89
N ASN A 662 32.25 -4.96 35.34
CA ASN A 662 31.28 -3.87 35.51
C ASN A 662 30.02 -4.05 34.63
N GLU A 663 30.06 -4.95 33.66
CA GLU A 663 28.94 -5.21 32.71
C GLU A 663 28.06 -6.36 33.19
N VAL A 664 28.43 -7.03 34.32
CA VAL A 664 27.67 -8.14 34.86
C VAL A 664 26.82 -7.67 36.04
N GLU A 665 25.54 -8.06 36.07
CA GLU A 665 24.64 -7.78 37.19
C GLU A 665 25.05 -8.56 38.43
N SER A 666 24.72 -8.02 39.60
CA SER A 666 25.16 -8.56 40.89
C SER A 666 24.48 -9.88 41.27
N ASP A 667 23.40 -10.24 40.64
CA ASP A 667 22.60 -11.46 40.84
C ASP A 667 23.05 -12.63 39.95
N VAL A 668 24.01 -12.39 39.03
CA VAL A 668 24.56 -13.44 38.16
C VAL A 668 25.61 -14.27 38.89
N GLU A 669 25.44 -15.57 38.92
CA GLU A 669 26.42 -16.51 39.44
C GLU A 669 27.40 -16.95 38.35
N LEU A 670 28.69 -16.63 38.55
CA LEU A 670 29.75 -16.96 37.62
C LEU A 670 30.66 -18.06 38.20
N GLN A 671 31.00 -19.04 37.37
CA GLN A 671 31.98 -20.07 37.68
C GLN A 671 33.17 -19.97 36.71
N SER A 672 34.33 -19.66 37.24
CA SER A 672 35.56 -19.71 36.44
C SER A 672 35.95 -21.18 36.21
N VAL A 673 35.99 -21.59 34.93
CA VAL A 673 36.35 -22.97 34.52
C VAL A 673 37.69 -23.01 33.81
N GLY A 674 38.27 -21.85 33.50
CA GLY A 674 39.55 -21.71 32.83
C GLY A 674 40.20 -20.35 33.08
N MET A 675 41.50 -20.25 32.80
CA MET A 675 42.25 -18.98 32.90
C MET A 675 43.22 -18.85 31.75
N VAL A 676 43.14 -17.74 31.03
CA VAL A 676 44.11 -17.40 29.96
C VAL A 676 45.40 -16.96 30.63
N THR A 677 46.50 -17.62 30.26
CA THR A 677 47.86 -17.34 30.71
C THR A 677 48.76 -16.99 29.53
N ALA A 678 49.87 -16.23 29.77
CA ALA A 678 50.86 -15.89 28.74
C ALA A 678 52.04 -16.84 28.77
#